data_c7381735c6805f9a0d86f488f6260aeb
#
_entry.id   c7381735c6805f9a0d86f488f6260aeb
#
_cell.length_a   1.000
_cell.length_b   1.000
_cell.length_c   1.000
_cell.angle_alpha   90.00
_cell.angle_beta   90.00
_cell.angle_gamma   90.00
#
_symmetry.space_group_name_H-M   'P 1'
#
loop_
_entity.id
_entity.type
_entity.pdbx_description
1 polymer ?
#
loop_
_entity_poly.entity_id
_entity_poly.type
_entity_poly.pdbx_seq_one_letter_code
_entity_poly.pdbx_strand_id
1 'polypeptide(L)'
;MGFLCLTPICEANERVNFNRDIRPLLSTHCFACHGPDASIRKAELRLDVRESALNKNAIVPGKPSASGIINRIEHSHPDKRMPPKPETPLTSGEKATLRSWVVEGAQYSTHWAWVLPRRAPAPPVKNSSWPINGIDYFILARLEREGLKPSSEANRRTLIRRLSFDLTGLPPTSKQVDKFIADLSNNAFDMLVDSLLASPHFGERMAQHWLDLARYADRYGYHDDTTRSMWPYRDYVIKSFNDNKPFDAFTREQIAGDQIRNGTLEQKVGSAFHRNGPTSSEGGANPEEYRVKYAADRVNTTATVWLGVTLQCAECHDHKFDPFTQREYYQFFAFFDQVPGNHLFRGLSAPPSIEVPSPEQTAELMKLDAEVVALEVQSKINTDEATQKQLTETKKRRDAYRGALPKLRIMQDTVKRTPTNILIRGDFSRLGDPVEPGIPVFLPPLPAAETPRLALAKWLVDPANPLPARVVVNRFWAMMFGTGIVKTAEDFGSQGEWPSHPKLLDWLAVEFVESGWDVKHLLKCIVSSAAYRQSSAVGESLRQHDPENRLLARGARFRFPAETVRDNALFVSGLLAKRLGGPSVKPYQPAGLWMEMSYGNSQGKSYKQDHGESLYRRGLYTVWKRSVLFPAFAAFDAPNREECTVRRPRTNTPLQAFVLLNDATFVESARVFAERVLREGGNNFESQIGFAMEIALARPPSSSERSVLQSLLTDMFMHYRRKPEEAQNIIATGEWPISKDLDPVTLAAWTSVAQAILNLDEMQTKE
;
A
#
# COMPACT_ATOMS: atom_id res chain seq x y z
N MET A 1 -47.36 -40.00 25.98
CA MET A 1 -47.37 -38.57 25.71
C MET A 1 -46.53 -37.91 26.79
N GLY A 2 -45.26 -37.73 26.56
CA GLY A 2 -44.33 -37.04 27.44
C GLY A 2 -43.77 -35.82 26.68
N PHE A 3 -44.20 -34.62 27.04
CA PHE A 3 -43.66 -33.37 26.55
C PHE A 3 -42.26 -33.15 27.21
N LEU A 4 -41.18 -33.28 26.45
CA LEU A 4 -39.88 -32.78 26.83
C LEU A 4 -39.90 -31.27 26.62
N CYS A 5 -39.92 -30.49 27.71
CA CYS A 5 -39.62 -29.07 27.74
C CYS A 5 -38.15 -28.87 27.39
N LEU A 6 -37.87 -28.43 26.17
CA LEU A 6 -36.56 -27.87 25.80
C LEU A 6 -36.46 -26.48 26.46
N THR A 7 -35.73 -26.43 27.57
CA THR A 7 -35.25 -25.15 28.12
C THR A 7 -34.29 -24.49 27.11
N PRO A 8 -34.50 -23.22 26.73
CA PRO A 8 -33.51 -22.53 25.89
C PRO A 8 -32.20 -22.44 26.69
N ILE A 9 -31.14 -22.91 26.04
CA ILE A 9 -29.77 -22.67 26.52
C ILE A 9 -29.59 -21.16 26.55
N CYS A 10 -29.51 -20.61 27.76
CA CYS A 10 -29.19 -19.22 28.02
C CYS A 10 -27.76 -18.99 27.46
N GLU A 11 -27.64 -18.31 26.31
CA GLU A 11 -26.37 -17.78 25.84
C GLU A 11 -25.77 -16.96 27.00
N ALA A 12 -24.59 -17.36 27.45
CA ALA A 12 -23.85 -16.57 28.41
C ALA A 12 -23.55 -15.22 27.75
N ASN A 13 -24.31 -14.19 28.11
CA ASN A 13 -24.15 -12.83 27.61
C ASN A 13 -22.71 -12.41 27.90
N GLU A 14 -21.85 -12.32 26.84
CA GLU A 14 -20.48 -11.83 26.98
C GLU A 14 -20.53 -10.47 27.69
N ARG A 15 -19.77 -10.29 28.78
CA ARG A 15 -19.68 -9.00 29.47
C ARG A 15 -19.35 -7.88 28.48
N VAL A 16 -19.97 -6.73 28.69
CA VAL A 16 -19.74 -5.54 27.86
C VAL A 16 -18.27 -5.12 27.94
N ASN A 17 -17.59 -5.10 26.81
CA ASN A 17 -16.19 -4.70 26.70
C ASN A 17 -16.09 -3.21 26.36
N PHE A 18 -15.37 -2.44 27.18
CA PHE A 18 -15.27 -0.99 27.00
C PHE A 18 -14.69 -0.59 25.61
N ASN A 19 -13.60 -1.23 25.18
CA ASN A 19 -12.96 -0.88 23.90
C ASN A 19 -13.72 -1.37 22.67
N ARG A 20 -14.42 -2.53 22.77
CA ARG A 20 -15.18 -3.10 21.67
C ARG A 20 -16.57 -2.46 21.52
N ASP A 21 -17.27 -2.28 22.66
CA ASP A 21 -18.70 -2.00 22.64
C ASP A 21 -19.04 -0.57 23.07
N ILE A 22 -18.25 0.05 23.94
CA ILE A 22 -18.59 1.33 24.55
C ILE A 22 -17.80 2.49 23.96
N ARG A 23 -16.47 2.34 23.83
CA ARG A 23 -15.62 3.40 23.29
C ARG A 23 -16.05 3.86 21.91
N PRO A 24 -16.40 2.98 20.94
CA PRO A 24 -16.92 3.40 19.64
C PRO A 24 -18.21 4.23 19.76
N LEU A 25 -19.14 3.85 20.66
CA LEU A 25 -20.37 4.60 20.88
C LEU A 25 -20.08 6.00 21.46
N LEU A 26 -19.20 6.06 22.47
CA LEU A 26 -18.79 7.35 23.06
C LEU A 26 -18.05 8.22 22.07
N SER A 27 -17.18 7.64 21.25
CA SER A 27 -16.43 8.34 20.21
C SER A 27 -17.37 8.94 19.17
N THR A 28 -18.30 8.15 18.64
CA THR A 28 -19.24 8.57 17.59
C THR A 28 -20.21 9.65 18.09
N HIS A 29 -20.76 9.48 19.29
CA HIS A 29 -21.88 10.30 19.75
C HIS A 29 -21.56 11.34 20.81
N CYS A 30 -20.40 11.23 21.49
CA CYS A 30 -20.14 12.03 22.70
C CYS A 30 -18.80 12.79 22.68
N PHE A 31 -17.69 12.20 22.19
CA PHE A 31 -16.35 12.80 22.30
C PHE A 31 -16.21 14.10 21.53
N ALA A 32 -17.02 14.34 20.51
CA ALA A 32 -17.06 15.61 19.80
C ALA A 32 -17.26 16.82 20.73
N CYS A 33 -18.00 16.62 21.84
CA CYS A 33 -18.29 17.67 22.83
C CYS A 33 -17.83 17.32 24.25
N HIS A 34 -17.53 16.04 24.53
CA HIS A 34 -17.15 15.54 25.84
C HIS A 34 -15.88 14.67 25.81
N GLY A 35 -14.97 15.01 24.90
CA GLY A 35 -13.70 14.32 24.65
C GLY A 35 -12.46 15.11 25.05
N PRO A 36 -11.30 14.75 24.47
CA PRO A 36 -10.00 15.35 24.80
C PRO A 36 -9.88 16.84 24.50
N ASP A 37 -10.48 17.32 23.40
CA ASP A 37 -10.32 18.70 22.94
C ASP A 37 -10.97 19.69 23.92
N ALA A 38 -10.13 20.47 24.60
CA ALA A 38 -10.56 21.45 25.58
C ALA A 38 -11.28 22.65 24.93
N SER A 39 -10.98 22.98 23.68
CA SER A 39 -11.49 24.19 23.01
C SER A 39 -12.99 24.12 22.71
N ILE A 40 -13.53 22.90 22.51
CA ILE A 40 -14.95 22.66 22.18
C ILE A 40 -15.71 21.93 23.27
N ARG A 41 -15.03 21.56 24.40
CA ARG A 41 -15.60 20.77 25.49
C ARG A 41 -16.78 21.47 26.13
N LYS A 42 -17.85 20.74 26.33
CA LYS A 42 -19.07 21.22 27.01
C LYS A 42 -19.15 20.70 28.44
N ALA A 43 -19.66 21.55 29.32
CA ALA A 43 -19.90 21.25 30.76
C ALA A 43 -18.64 20.76 31.53
N GLU A 44 -17.44 21.04 30.99
CA GLU A 44 -16.16 20.53 31.55
C GLU A 44 -16.19 19.01 31.81
N LEU A 45 -16.93 18.27 30.97
CA LEU A 45 -17.11 16.81 31.08
C LEU A 45 -16.23 16.10 30.09
N ARG A 46 -15.44 15.14 30.59
CA ARG A 46 -14.64 14.19 29.78
C ARG A 46 -15.20 12.79 29.98
N LEU A 47 -15.85 12.25 28.93
CA LEU A 47 -16.34 10.87 28.92
C LEU A 47 -15.27 9.87 28.49
N ASP A 48 -14.14 10.33 27.99
CA ASP A 48 -12.95 9.54 27.71
C ASP A 48 -12.11 9.26 28.96
N VAL A 49 -12.34 10.01 30.05
CA VAL A 49 -11.64 9.90 31.36
C VAL A 49 -12.62 9.48 32.44
N ARG A 50 -12.39 8.30 33.05
CA ARG A 50 -13.29 7.70 34.04
C ARG A 50 -13.54 8.62 35.23
N GLU A 51 -12.50 9.19 35.81
CA GLU A 51 -12.58 10.08 36.98
C GLU A 51 -13.47 11.30 36.70
N SER A 52 -13.35 11.91 35.52
CA SER A 52 -14.20 13.03 35.12
C SER A 52 -15.68 12.63 35.00
N ALA A 53 -15.94 11.46 34.39
CA ALA A 53 -17.30 10.94 34.23
C ALA A 53 -17.96 10.63 35.61
N LEU A 54 -17.18 10.11 36.57
CA LEU A 54 -17.65 9.81 37.91
C LEU A 54 -17.90 11.10 38.74
N ASN A 55 -16.93 12.02 38.74
CA ASN A 55 -16.98 13.26 39.51
C ASN A 55 -18.12 14.19 39.09
N LYS A 56 -18.56 14.13 37.85
CA LYS A 56 -19.70 14.88 37.28
C LYS A 56 -21.03 14.12 37.37
N ASN A 57 -21.06 12.94 38.02
CA ASN A 57 -22.21 12.03 38.04
C ASN A 57 -22.76 11.70 36.63
N ALA A 58 -21.94 11.88 35.60
CA ALA A 58 -22.29 11.42 34.27
C ALA A 58 -22.44 9.89 34.24
N ILE A 59 -21.67 9.20 35.06
CA ILE A 59 -21.74 7.76 35.29
C ILE A 59 -21.73 7.48 36.78
N VAL A 60 -22.70 6.69 37.23
CA VAL A 60 -22.75 6.13 38.60
C VAL A 60 -22.74 4.61 38.45
N PRO A 61 -21.58 3.93 38.72
CA PRO A 61 -21.44 2.49 38.52
C PRO A 61 -22.53 1.69 39.25
N GLY A 62 -23.13 0.72 38.55
CA GLY A 62 -24.22 -0.11 39.05
C GLY A 62 -25.59 0.57 39.16
N LYS A 63 -25.68 1.88 38.87
CA LYS A 63 -26.92 2.64 39.05
C LYS A 63 -27.32 3.43 37.77
N PRO A 64 -27.90 2.80 36.77
CA PRO A 64 -28.27 3.46 35.50
C PRO A 64 -29.20 4.66 35.70
N SER A 65 -30.22 4.55 36.57
CA SER A 65 -31.16 5.62 36.84
C SER A 65 -30.56 6.86 37.52
N ALA A 66 -29.42 6.70 38.19
CA ALA A 66 -28.65 7.80 38.78
C ALA A 66 -27.59 8.37 37.84
N SER A 67 -27.35 7.71 36.72
CA SER A 67 -26.31 8.08 35.73
C SER A 67 -26.83 9.13 34.74
N GLY A 68 -26.15 10.29 34.72
CA GLY A 68 -26.53 11.41 33.85
C GLY A 68 -26.54 11.04 32.37
N ILE A 69 -25.58 10.19 31.89
CA ILE A 69 -25.52 9.74 30.51
C ILE A 69 -26.78 8.99 30.12
N ILE A 70 -27.26 8.05 30.97
CA ILE A 70 -28.47 7.26 30.69
C ILE A 70 -29.70 8.17 30.66
N ASN A 71 -29.84 9.04 31.65
CA ASN A 71 -30.94 9.98 31.72
C ASN A 71 -30.99 10.92 30.50
N ARG A 72 -29.85 11.31 29.96
CA ARG A 72 -29.78 12.21 28.80
C ARG A 72 -30.05 11.50 27.48
N ILE A 73 -29.52 10.30 27.24
CA ILE A 73 -29.74 9.58 25.99
C ILE A 73 -31.19 9.03 25.86
N GLU A 74 -31.86 8.81 27.01
CA GLU A 74 -33.25 8.32 27.08
C GLU A 74 -34.27 9.44 27.24
N HIS A 75 -33.86 10.71 27.34
CA HIS A 75 -34.77 11.82 27.63
C HIS A 75 -35.81 12.00 26.50
N SER A 76 -37.09 12.09 26.88
CA SER A 76 -38.21 12.24 25.95
C SER A 76 -38.21 13.59 25.20
N HIS A 77 -37.82 14.66 25.92
CA HIS A 77 -37.75 16.01 25.36
C HIS A 77 -36.51 16.19 24.48
N PRO A 78 -36.65 16.56 23.19
CA PRO A 78 -35.52 16.66 22.27
C PRO A 78 -34.38 17.59 22.72
N ASP A 79 -34.69 18.73 23.31
CA ASP A 79 -33.69 19.73 23.71
C ASP A 79 -32.89 19.33 24.97
N LYS A 80 -33.37 18.33 25.72
CA LYS A 80 -32.68 17.76 26.87
C LYS A 80 -31.97 16.46 26.57
N ARG A 81 -32.24 15.88 25.37
CA ARG A 81 -31.65 14.61 24.93
C ARG A 81 -30.23 14.83 24.40
N MET A 82 -29.37 13.84 24.62
CA MET A 82 -28.05 13.77 24.04
C MET A 82 -27.96 12.58 23.05
N PRO A 83 -27.23 12.74 21.95
CA PRO A 83 -26.66 13.97 21.44
C PRO A 83 -27.75 14.98 21.02
N PRO A 84 -27.43 16.30 21.05
CA PRO A 84 -28.39 17.35 20.67
C PRO A 84 -28.57 17.37 19.13
N LYS A 85 -29.68 17.94 18.66
CA LYS A 85 -29.86 18.22 17.21
C LYS A 85 -28.75 19.13 16.69
N PRO A 86 -28.25 18.94 15.44
CA PRO A 86 -28.80 18.06 14.41
C PRO A 86 -28.30 16.60 14.45
N GLU A 87 -27.55 16.21 15.48
CA GLU A 87 -26.94 14.88 15.58
C GLU A 87 -27.99 13.75 15.67
N THR A 88 -27.64 12.58 15.11
CA THR A 88 -28.53 11.42 15.12
C THR A 88 -28.61 10.80 16.52
N PRO A 89 -29.82 10.58 17.07
CA PRO A 89 -30.00 9.91 18.34
C PRO A 89 -29.48 8.47 18.32
N LEU A 90 -29.03 7.97 19.49
CA LEU A 90 -28.64 6.58 19.66
C LEU A 90 -29.85 5.65 19.38
N THR A 91 -29.57 4.52 18.76
CA THR A 91 -30.52 3.42 18.55
C THR A 91 -30.89 2.74 19.87
N SER A 92 -31.95 1.95 19.86
CA SER A 92 -32.38 1.19 21.05
C SER A 92 -31.30 0.20 21.52
N GLY A 93 -30.56 -0.43 20.57
CA GLY A 93 -29.46 -1.34 20.88
C GLY A 93 -28.30 -0.64 21.56
N GLU A 94 -27.88 0.51 21.01
CA GLU A 94 -26.78 1.31 21.59
C GLU A 94 -27.10 1.81 23.01
N LYS A 95 -28.33 2.25 23.24
CA LYS A 95 -28.82 2.62 24.58
C LYS A 95 -28.78 1.44 25.55
N ALA A 96 -29.23 0.27 25.09
CA ALA A 96 -29.21 -0.95 25.91
C ALA A 96 -27.76 -1.37 26.25
N THR A 97 -26.83 -1.27 25.32
CA THR A 97 -25.41 -1.55 25.54
C THR A 97 -24.78 -0.63 26.57
N LEU A 98 -25.02 0.70 26.48
CA LEU A 98 -24.54 1.68 27.45
C LEU A 98 -25.18 1.44 28.85
N ARG A 99 -26.46 1.10 28.90
CA ARG A 99 -27.15 0.77 30.15
C ARG A 99 -26.56 -0.48 30.82
N SER A 100 -26.35 -1.56 30.04
CA SER A 100 -25.74 -2.81 30.51
C SER A 100 -24.33 -2.56 31.06
N TRP A 101 -23.52 -1.77 30.36
CA TRP A 101 -22.19 -1.38 30.83
C TRP A 101 -22.23 -0.66 32.19
N VAL A 102 -23.17 0.28 32.36
CA VAL A 102 -23.33 0.97 33.64
C VAL A 102 -23.76 0.00 34.75
N VAL A 103 -24.70 -0.93 34.48
CA VAL A 103 -25.11 -2.01 35.39
C VAL A 103 -23.93 -2.85 35.83
N GLU A 104 -23.05 -3.23 34.89
CA GLU A 104 -21.86 -4.05 35.12
C GLU A 104 -20.72 -3.28 35.83
N GLY A 105 -20.95 -2.04 36.24
CA GLY A 105 -19.98 -1.25 37.03
C GLY A 105 -19.15 -0.26 36.24
N ALA A 106 -19.49 -0.02 34.95
CA ALA A 106 -18.89 1.00 34.09
C ALA A 106 -17.34 0.96 34.11
N GLN A 107 -16.77 -0.22 33.84
CA GLN A 107 -15.32 -0.37 33.83
C GLN A 107 -14.73 0.25 32.54
N TYR A 108 -13.74 1.13 32.72
CA TYR A 108 -12.94 1.68 31.65
C TYR A 108 -11.68 0.82 31.44
N SER A 109 -11.16 0.81 30.24
CA SER A 109 -9.86 0.22 29.94
C SER A 109 -9.06 1.13 29.02
N THR A 110 -7.74 1.08 29.12
CA THR A 110 -6.83 1.75 28.19
C THR A 110 -7.18 1.30 26.77
N HIS A 111 -7.09 2.21 25.81
CA HIS A 111 -7.35 1.87 24.42
C HIS A 111 -6.40 0.76 23.97
N TRP A 112 -6.94 -0.24 23.29
CA TRP A 112 -6.20 -1.45 22.90
C TRP A 112 -4.91 -1.16 22.10
N ALA A 113 -4.93 -0.13 21.26
CA ALA A 113 -3.78 0.22 20.42
C ALA A 113 -2.61 0.79 21.22
N TRP A 114 -2.88 1.41 22.38
CA TRP A 114 -1.85 2.00 23.26
C TRP A 114 -1.24 1.02 24.25
N VAL A 115 -1.75 -0.22 24.29
CA VAL A 115 -1.24 -1.28 25.18
C VAL A 115 -0.24 -2.13 24.40
N LEU A 116 0.89 -2.45 25.03
CA LEU A 116 1.93 -3.29 24.40
C LEU A 116 1.35 -4.64 23.95
N PRO A 117 1.60 -5.08 22.70
CA PRO A 117 1.14 -6.38 22.22
C PRO A 117 1.76 -7.50 23.06
N ARG A 118 0.97 -8.53 23.31
CA ARG A 118 1.42 -9.72 24.05
C ARG A 118 1.16 -10.98 23.24
N ARG A 119 2.09 -11.92 23.32
CA ARG A 119 1.89 -13.25 22.72
C ARG A 119 0.78 -13.99 23.44
N ALA A 120 -0.42 -13.95 22.87
CA ALA A 120 -1.52 -14.74 23.39
C ALA A 120 -1.26 -16.24 23.13
N PRO A 121 -1.58 -17.14 24.08
CA PRO A 121 -1.56 -18.57 23.81
C PRO A 121 -2.58 -18.94 22.73
N ALA A 122 -2.27 -19.98 21.94
CA ALA A 122 -3.21 -20.52 20.97
C ALA A 122 -4.52 -20.92 21.68
N PRO A 123 -5.68 -20.42 21.24
CA PRO A 123 -6.94 -20.77 21.88
C PRO A 123 -7.29 -22.25 21.63
N PRO A 124 -8.01 -22.89 22.56
CA PRO A 124 -8.52 -24.24 22.32
C PRO A 124 -9.56 -24.24 21.18
N VAL A 125 -9.53 -25.28 20.36
CA VAL A 125 -10.44 -25.50 19.23
C VAL A 125 -11.02 -26.90 19.25
N LYS A 126 -12.23 -27.08 18.73
CA LYS A 126 -12.89 -28.40 18.64
C LYS A 126 -12.29 -29.25 17.52
N ASN A 127 -12.01 -28.66 16.37
CA ASN A 127 -11.40 -29.33 15.23
C ASN A 127 -9.88 -29.10 15.21
N SER A 128 -9.13 -29.88 15.97
CA SER A 128 -7.67 -29.77 16.07
C SER A 128 -6.91 -30.24 14.81
N SER A 129 -7.58 -30.85 13.84
CA SER A 129 -6.94 -31.33 12.60
C SER A 129 -6.88 -30.30 11.49
N TRP A 130 -7.63 -29.19 11.58
CA TRP A 130 -7.64 -28.15 10.55
C TRP A 130 -6.45 -27.17 10.63
N PRO A 131 -5.99 -26.72 11.83
CA PRO A 131 -4.89 -25.78 11.93
C PRO A 131 -3.57 -26.36 11.42
N ILE A 132 -2.87 -25.59 10.58
CA ILE A 132 -1.51 -25.87 10.10
C ILE A 132 -0.48 -25.13 10.96
N ASN A 133 -0.79 -23.89 11.36
CA ASN A 133 0.10 -23.07 12.18
C ASN A 133 -0.67 -22.24 13.23
N GLY A 134 0.07 -21.40 13.99
CA GLY A 134 -0.50 -20.61 15.08
C GLY A 134 -1.64 -19.68 14.68
N ILE A 135 -1.63 -19.13 13.46
CA ILE A 135 -2.68 -18.24 12.92
C ILE A 135 -4.04 -18.94 12.93
N ASP A 136 -4.06 -20.18 12.51
CA ASP A 136 -5.28 -20.94 12.28
C ASP A 136 -6.08 -21.20 13.55
N TYR A 137 -5.42 -21.35 14.69
CA TYR A 137 -6.10 -21.53 15.98
C TYR A 137 -6.97 -20.32 16.34
N PHE A 138 -6.46 -19.09 16.11
CA PHE A 138 -7.23 -17.88 16.40
C PHE A 138 -8.44 -17.72 15.46
N ILE A 139 -8.26 -18.07 14.19
CA ILE A 139 -9.32 -17.99 13.19
C ILE A 139 -10.37 -19.06 13.46
N LEU A 140 -9.95 -20.32 13.66
CA LEU A 140 -10.88 -21.41 13.91
C LEU A 140 -11.67 -21.21 15.20
N ALA A 141 -11.03 -20.80 16.29
CA ALA A 141 -11.72 -20.51 17.54
C ALA A 141 -12.79 -19.42 17.38
N ARG A 142 -12.53 -18.41 16.51
CA ARG A 142 -13.53 -17.41 16.19
C ARG A 142 -14.67 -17.98 15.35
N LEU A 143 -14.38 -18.78 14.33
CA LEU A 143 -15.39 -19.43 13.50
C LEU A 143 -16.28 -20.36 14.32
N GLU A 144 -15.69 -21.19 15.19
CA GLU A 144 -16.44 -22.10 16.05
C GLU A 144 -17.37 -21.37 17.02
N ARG A 145 -16.97 -20.21 17.53
CA ARG A 145 -17.81 -19.35 18.37
C ARG A 145 -19.01 -18.77 17.61
N GLU A 146 -18.82 -18.42 16.34
CA GLU A 146 -19.89 -17.91 15.46
C GLU A 146 -20.71 -19.05 14.81
N GLY A 147 -20.42 -20.32 15.15
CA GLY A 147 -21.09 -21.47 14.55
C GLY A 147 -20.76 -21.71 13.08
N LEU A 148 -19.67 -21.13 12.60
CA LEU A 148 -19.19 -21.25 11.22
C LEU A 148 -18.11 -22.33 11.08
N LYS A 149 -17.96 -22.83 9.86
CA LYS A 149 -16.90 -23.78 9.49
C LYS A 149 -16.03 -23.16 8.41
N PRO A 150 -14.71 -23.41 8.43
CA PRO A 150 -13.84 -22.99 7.34
C PRO A 150 -14.18 -23.74 6.05
N SER A 151 -13.95 -23.10 4.91
CA SER A 151 -14.04 -23.74 3.60
C SER A 151 -12.95 -24.79 3.44
N SER A 152 -13.17 -25.73 2.51
CA SER A 152 -12.13 -26.70 2.12
C SER A 152 -10.91 -26.00 1.53
N GLU A 153 -9.78 -26.69 1.50
CA GLU A 153 -8.60 -26.21 0.80
C GLU A 153 -8.88 -26.02 -0.70
N ALA A 154 -8.34 -24.96 -1.27
CA ALA A 154 -8.39 -24.70 -2.71
C ALA A 154 -7.56 -25.75 -3.47
N ASN A 155 -7.91 -26.02 -4.73
CA ASN A 155 -7.13 -26.92 -5.55
C ASN A 155 -5.72 -26.36 -5.83
N ARG A 156 -4.79 -27.24 -6.18
CA ARG A 156 -3.36 -26.87 -6.37
C ARG A 156 -3.15 -25.81 -7.47
N ARG A 157 -3.94 -25.81 -8.53
CA ARG A 157 -3.87 -24.81 -9.61
C ARG A 157 -4.25 -23.40 -9.11
N THR A 158 -5.33 -23.32 -8.33
CA THR A 158 -5.73 -22.08 -7.66
C THR A 158 -4.64 -21.62 -6.67
N LEU A 159 -4.07 -22.54 -5.88
CA LEU A 159 -3.05 -22.18 -4.89
C LEU A 159 -1.77 -21.61 -5.52
N ILE A 160 -1.23 -22.27 -6.56
CA ILE A 160 -0.02 -21.73 -7.21
C ILE A 160 -0.28 -20.38 -7.89
N ARG A 161 -1.44 -20.23 -8.54
CA ARG A 161 -1.82 -18.96 -9.17
C ARG A 161 -1.94 -17.84 -8.12
N ARG A 162 -2.65 -18.09 -7.03
CA ARG A 162 -2.81 -17.17 -5.89
C ARG A 162 -1.47 -16.73 -5.31
N LEU A 163 -0.62 -17.69 -4.95
CA LEU A 163 0.70 -17.44 -4.39
C LEU A 163 1.59 -16.62 -5.33
N SER A 164 1.60 -16.97 -6.62
CA SER A 164 2.42 -16.26 -7.62
C SER A 164 2.04 -14.78 -7.69
N PHE A 165 0.75 -14.45 -7.79
CA PHE A 165 0.30 -13.06 -7.80
C PHE A 165 0.53 -12.33 -6.46
N ASP A 166 0.32 -13.00 -5.34
CA ASP A 166 0.49 -12.37 -4.04
C ASP A 166 1.95 -12.04 -3.74
N LEU A 167 2.87 -12.94 -4.07
CA LEU A 167 4.27 -12.80 -3.73
C LEU A 167 5.12 -12.15 -4.83
N THR A 168 4.72 -12.25 -6.10
CA THR A 168 5.51 -11.72 -7.22
C THR A 168 4.76 -10.70 -8.09
N GLY A 169 3.42 -10.65 -7.98
CA GLY A 169 2.56 -9.83 -8.84
C GLY A 169 2.46 -10.32 -10.28
N LEU A 170 2.88 -11.56 -10.55
CA LEU A 170 2.87 -12.19 -11.87
C LEU A 170 2.20 -13.57 -11.79
N PRO A 171 1.57 -14.07 -12.88
CA PRO A 171 1.06 -15.42 -12.91
C PRO A 171 2.22 -16.45 -12.95
N PRO A 172 1.95 -17.72 -12.58
CA PRO A 172 2.92 -18.78 -12.76
C PRO A 172 3.09 -19.14 -14.23
N THR A 173 4.27 -19.61 -14.60
CA THR A 173 4.48 -20.26 -15.92
C THR A 173 3.86 -21.66 -15.93
N SER A 174 3.47 -22.17 -17.10
CA SER A 174 2.94 -23.55 -17.24
C SER A 174 3.90 -24.58 -16.64
N LYS A 175 5.21 -24.42 -16.84
CA LYS A 175 6.23 -25.30 -16.23
C LYS A 175 6.19 -25.31 -14.70
N GLN A 176 5.96 -24.16 -14.07
CA GLN A 176 5.82 -24.07 -12.61
C GLN A 176 4.52 -24.74 -12.14
N VAL A 177 3.43 -24.56 -12.89
CA VAL A 177 2.15 -25.23 -12.62
C VAL A 177 2.32 -26.73 -12.69
N ASP A 178 2.85 -27.25 -13.78
CA ASP A 178 3.05 -28.69 -14.01
C ASP A 178 3.96 -29.29 -12.92
N LYS A 179 5.09 -28.65 -12.62
CA LYS A 179 6.00 -29.08 -11.57
C LYS A 179 5.29 -29.16 -10.20
N PHE A 180 4.53 -28.13 -9.83
CA PHE A 180 3.85 -28.11 -8.56
C PHE A 180 2.73 -29.14 -8.47
N ILE A 181 1.97 -29.38 -9.56
CA ILE A 181 0.90 -30.38 -9.58
C ILE A 181 1.47 -31.80 -9.48
N ALA A 182 2.59 -32.05 -10.16
CA ALA A 182 3.25 -33.36 -10.15
C ALA A 182 3.96 -33.70 -8.83
N ASP A 183 4.37 -32.68 -8.06
CA ASP A 183 5.05 -32.87 -6.79
C ASP A 183 4.04 -33.16 -5.66
N LEU A 184 3.91 -34.43 -5.27
CA LEU A 184 3.01 -34.89 -4.21
C LEU A 184 3.67 -34.96 -2.83
N SER A 185 4.88 -34.45 -2.67
CA SER A 185 5.57 -34.42 -1.38
C SER A 185 4.86 -33.49 -0.38
N ASN A 186 4.95 -33.81 0.91
CA ASN A 186 4.30 -33.05 1.99
C ASN A 186 4.82 -31.61 2.08
N ASN A 187 6.03 -31.32 1.60
CA ASN A 187 6.66 -30.00 1.63
C ASN A 187 6.56 -29.25 0.28
N ALA A 188 5.85 -29.78 -0.73
CA ALA A 188 5.73 -29.17 -2.05
C ALA A 188 5.20 -27.72 -1.98
N PHE A 189 4.24 -27.46 -1.08
CA PHE A 189 3.69 -26.12 -0.90
C PHE A 189 4.73 -25.15 -0.30
N ASP A 190 5.46 -25.57 0.75
CA ASP A 190 6.48 -24.75 1.39
C ASP A 190 7.65 -24.46 0.44
N MET A 191 8.07 -25.44 -0.36
CA MET A 191 9.09 -25.26 -1.40
C MET A 191 8.63 -24.26 -2.48
N LEU A 192 7.36 -24.27 -2.85
CA LEU A 192 6.80 -23.28 -3.77
C LEU A 192 6.84 -21.88 -3.14
N VAL A 193 6.41 -21.74 -1.88
CA VAL A 193 6.46 -20.46 -1.15
C VAL A 193 7.89 -19.93 -1.10
N ASP A 194 8.86 -20.76 -0.70
CA ASP A 194 10.27 -20.36 -0.61
C ASP A 194 10.83 -19.92 -1.96
N SER A 195 10.47 -20.62 -3.04
CA SER A 195 10.90 -20.24 -4.40
C SER A 195 10.34 -18.89 -4.85
N LEU A 196 9.11 -18.58 -4.49
CA LEU A 196 8.48 -17.28 -4.81
C LEU A 196 9.02 -16.14 -3.95
N LEU A 197 9.30 -16.38 -2.67
CA LEU A 197 9.96 -15.41 -1.78
C LEU A 197 11.41 -15.12 -2.19
N ALA A 198 12.09 -16.07 -2.86
CA ALA A 198 13.42 -15.89 -3.42
C ALA A 198 13.40 -15.22 -4.82
N SER A 199 12.24 -15.06 -5.44
CA SER A 199 12.11 -14.44 -6.76
C SER A 199 12.52 -12.97 -6.72
N PRO A 200 13.26 -12.44 -7.72
CA PRO A 200 13.57 -11.03 -7.82
C PRO A 200 12.32 -10.14 -7.99
N HIS A 201 11.20 -10.73 -8.43
CA HIS A 201 9.91 -10.06 -8.56
C HIS A 201 9.18 -9.86 -7.23
N PHE A 202 9.64 -10.51 -6.14
CA PHE A 202 9.10 -10.31 -4.80
C PHE A 202 9.24 -8.84 -4.36
N GLY A 203 10.45 -8.27 -4.50
CA GLY A 203 10.70 -6.88 -4.15
C GLY A 203 9.87 -5.90 -4.96
N GLU A 204 9.66 -6.16 -6.27
CA GLU A 204 8.78 -5.32 -7.10
C GLU A 204 7.33 -5.34 -6.59
N ARG A 205 6.83 -6.51 -6.19
CA ARG A 205 5.47 -6.67 -5.65
C ARG A 205 5.30 -5.94 -4.32
N MET A 206 6.26 -6.07 -3.41
CA MET A 206 6.21 -5.38 -2.10
C MET A 206 6.39 -3.88 -2.25
N ALA A 207 7.29 -3.45 -3.15
CA ALA A 207 7.53 -2.03 -3.43
C ALA A 207 6.29 -1.31 -3.95
N GLN A 208 5.43 -1.95 -4.72
CA GLN A 208 4.20 -1.35 -5.26
C GLN A 208 3.36 -0.69 -4.15
N HIS A 209 3.14 -1.40 -3.04
CA HIS A 209 2.39 -0.88 -1.90
C HIS A 209 3.17 0.17 -1.11
N TRP A 210 4.48 -0.03 -0.94
CA TRP A 210 5.33 0.93 -0.22
C TRP A 210 5.42 2.27 -0.94
N LEU A 211 5.42 2.28 -2.27
CA LEU A 211 5.49 3.50 -3.07
C LEU A 211 4.23 4.37 -2.97
N ASP A 212 3.06 3.78 -2.68
CA ASP A 212 1.84 4.53 -2.37
C ASP A 212 1.97 5.26 -1.01
N LEU A 213 2.51 4.57 -0.01
CA LEU A 213 2.79 5.16 1.30
C LEU A 213 3.84 6.27 1.22
N ALA A 214 4.86 6.06 0.40
CA ALA A 214 5.93 7.02 0.17
C ALA A 214 5.53 8.21 -0.71
N ARG A 215 4.34 8.20 -1.31
CA ARG A 215 3.89 9.23 -2.28
C ARG A 215 4.82 9.34 -3.48
N TYR A 216 5.44 8.21 -3.88
CA TYR A 216 6.40 8.19 -4.99
C TYR A 216 5.79 8.71 -6.28
N ALA A 217 6.48 9.62 -6.95
CA ALA A 217 6.16 10.06 -8.31
C ALA A 217 7.40 10.57 -9.03
N ASP A 218 7.38 10.52 -10.36
CA ASP A 218 8.45 11.00 -11.24
C ASP A 218 8.32 12.50 -11.54
N ARG A 219 7.31 13.13 -10.96
CA ARG A 219 6.96 14.53 -11.15
C ARG A 219 6.78 15.23 -9.81
N TYR A 220 6.97 16.58 -9.82
CA TYR A 220 6.88 17.39 -8.61
C TYR A 220 5.45 17.55 -8.08
N GLY A 221 4.44 17.51 -8.95
CA GLY A 221 3.07 17.89 -8.65
C GLY A 221 2.84 19.39 -8.73
N TYR A 222 1.70 19.86 -8.24
CA TYR A 222 1.25 21.25 -8.32
C TYR A 222 1.19 21.75 -9.78
N HIS A 223 1.25 23.07 -9.98
CA HIS A 223 1.00 23.72 -11.25
C HIS A 223 2.01 23.37 -12.35
N ASP A 224 3.31 23.44 -12.07
CA ASP A 224 4.35 23.21 -13.07
C ASP A 224 4.58 21.72 -13.37
N ASP A 225 4.37 20.88 -12.38
CA ASP A 225 4.50 19.40 -12.43
C ASP A 225 5.65 18.91 -13.31
N THR A 226 6.84 19.51 -13.12
CA THR A 226 8.05 19.19 -13.87
C THR A 226 8.66 17.84 -13.45
N THR A 227 9.53 17.29 -14.29
CA THR A 227 10.19 16.00 -14.05
C THR A 227 11.19 16.09 -12.89
N ARG A 228 11.25 15.02 -12.07
CA ARG A 228 12.27 14.80 -11.06
C ARG A 228 12.82 13.38 -11.14
N SER A 229 14.03 13.15 -10.64
CA SER A 229 14.66 11.84 -10.64
C SER A 229 14.50 11.20 -9.26
N MET A 230 13.43 10.41 -9.06
CA MET A 230 13.18 9.68 -7.81
C MET A 230 13.32 8.15 -7.97
N TRP A 231 13.50 7.64 -9.19
CA TRP A 231 13.60 6.22 -9.46
C TRP A 231 14.69 5.46 -8.65
N PRO A 232 15.83 6.06 -8.23
CA PRO A 232 16.77 5.35 -7.38
C PRO A 232 16.19 4.97 -6.01
N TYR A 233 15.25 5.78 -5.49
CA TYR A 233 14.53 5.42 -4.26
C TYR A 233 13.61 4.21 -4.47
N ARG A 234 12.87 4.13 -5.60
CA ARG A 234 12.07 2.94 -5.93
C ARG A 234 12.94 1.69 -6.00
N ASP A 235 14.07 1.77 -6.67
CA ASP A 235 15.00 0.66 -6.83
C ASP A 235 15.61 0.23 -5.48
N TYR A 236 15.91 1.19 -4.59
CA TYR A 236 16.30 0.92 -3.20
C TYR A 236 15.20 0.13 -2.45
N VAL A 237 13.93 0.51 -2.60
CA VAL A 237 12.82 -0.20 -1.95
C VAL A 237 12.71 -1.63 -2.47
N ILE A 238 12.75 -1.82 -3.79
CA ILE A 238 12.74 -3.15 -4.43
C ILE A 238 13.88 -4.03 -3.88
N LYS A 239 15.10 -3.49 -3.87
CA LYS A 239 16.28 -4.20 -3.37
C LYS A 239 16.13 -4.55 -1.89
N SER A 240 15.67 -3.62 -1.05
CA SER A 240 15.51 -3.84 0.38
C SER A 240 14.57 -5.02 0.68
N PHE A 241 13.45 -5.15 -0.04
CA PHE A 241 12.55 -6.30 0.11
C PHE A 241 13.16 -7.59 -0.45
N ASN A 242 13.86 -7.54 -1.59
CA ASN A 242 14.51 -8.72 -2.17
C ASN A 242 15.59 -9.28 -1.24
N ASP A 243 16.40 -8.41 -0.66
CA ASP A 243 17.46 -8.76 0.30
C ASP A 243 16.92 -9.13 1.68
N ASN A 244 15.59 -9.07 1.87
CA ASN A 244 14.93 -9.27 3.16
C ASN A 244 15.52 -8.40 4.27
N LYS A 245 15.81 -7.11 3.95
CA LYS A 245 16.30 -6.15 4.93
C LYS A 245 15.37 -6.12 6.14
N PRO A 246 15.85 -6.30 7.37
CA PRO A 246 15.00 -6.21 8.56
C PRO A 246 14.19 -4.92 8.55
N PHE A 247 12.88 -5.02 8.81
CA PHE A 247 11.97 -3.89 8.65
C PHE A 247 12.30 -2.73 9.62
N ASP A 248 12.90 -3.01 10.76
CA ASP A 248 13.41 -2.01 11.68
C ASP A 248 14.59 -1.22 11.08
N ALA A 249 15.54 -1.89 10.41
CA ALA A 249 16.63 -1.25 9.68
C ALA A 249 16.09 -0.42 8.51
N PHE A 250 15.16 -1.00 7.73
CA PHE A 250 14.49 -0.32 6.64
C PHE A 250 13.77 0.95 7.14
N THR A 251 13.06 0.90 8.28
CA THR A 251 12.40 2.05 8.89
C THR A 251 13.40 3.12 9.31
N ARG A 252 14.50 2.73 9.99
CA ARG A 252 15.54 3.70 10.39
C ARG A 252 16.13 4.43 9.19
N GLU A 253 16.35 3.72 8.09
CA GLU A 253 16.86 4.31 6.85
C GLU A 253 15.84 5.25 6.19
N GLN A 254 14.53 4.92 6.22
CA GLN A 254 13.47 5.81 5.70
C GLN A 254 13.37 7.13 6.47
N ILE A 255 13.54 7.09 7.78
CA ILE A 255 13.37 8.27 8.66
C ILE A 255 14.66 9.08 8.76
N ALA A 256 15.81 8.44 8.93
CA ALA A 256 17.06 9.09 9.30
C ALA A 256 18.30 8.48 8.62
N GLY A 257 18.16 7.88 7.42
CA GLY A 257 19.26 7.23 6.71
C GLY A 257 20.45 8.15 6.40
N ASP A 258 20.20 9.45 6.21
CA ASP A 258 21.20 10.50 6.04
C ASP A 258 21.97 10.83 7.33
N GLN A 259 21.46 10.46 8.50
CA GLN A 259 22.03 10.74 9.81
C GLN A 259 22.76 9.52 10.43
N ILE A 260 22.73 8.38 9.77
CA ILE A 260 23.46 7.19 10.22
C ILE A 260 24.98 7.48 10.11
N ARG A 261 25.69 7.38 11.23
CA ARG A 261 27.14 7.63 11.26
C ARG A 261 27.87 6.67 10.32
N ASN A 262 28.69 7.21 9.41
CA ASN A 262 29.37 6.45 8.36
C ASN A 262 28.40 5.67 7.44
N GLY A 263 27.17 6.15 7.31
CA GLY A 263 26.12 5.51 6.51
C GLY A 263 26.50 5.39 5.04
N THR A 264 26.11 4.26 4.45
CA THR A 264 26.33 3.96 3.02
C THR A 264 25.46 4.86 2.13
N LEU A 265 25.80 4.91 0.84
CA LEU A 265 24.97 5.59 -0.16
C LEU A 265 23.52 5.06 -0.15
N GLU A 266 23.35 3.74 -0.04
CA GLU A 266 22.05 3.06 0.00
C GLU A 266 21.20 3.54 1.20
N GLN A 267 21.83 3.65 2.40
CA GLN A 267 21.15 4.16 3.59
C GLN A 267 20.68 5.61 3.42
N LYS A 268 21.48 6.46 2.80
CA LYS A 268 21.12 7.85 2.49
C LYS A 268 19.96 7.91 1.50
N VAL A 269 19.95 7.03 0.49
CA VAL A 269 18.84 6.90 -0.48
C VAL A 269 17.52 6.59 0.23
N GLY A 270 17.54 5.77 1.29
CA GLY A 270 16.36 5.47 2.11
C GLY A 270 15.65 6.73 2.61
N SER A 271 16.41 7.76 3.06
CA SER A 271 15.83 9.01 3.58
C SER A 271 15.06 9.84 2.55
N ALA A 272 15.12 9.49 1.27
CA ALA A 272 14.31 10.09 0.23
C ALA A 272 12.80 9.82 0.40
N PHE A 273 12.39 8.89 1.28
CA PHE A 273 11.00 8.66 1.66
C PHE A 273 10.25 9.97 1.91
N HIS A 274 10.81 10.84 2.74
CA HIS A 274 10.22 12.12 3.10
C HIS A 274 10.43 13.24 2.05
N ARG A 275 11.05 12.92 0.92
CA ARG A 275 11.24 13.86 -0.20
C ARG A 275 10.42 13.48 -1.43
N ASN A 276 9.61 12.41 -1.34
CA ASN A 276 8.73 11.96 -2.41
C ASN A 276 7.44 12.82 -2.52
N GLY A 277 6.98 13.50 -1.48
CA GLY A 277 5.80 14.34 -1.51
C GLY A 277 5.83 15.40 -2.64
N PRO A 278 4.69 16.00 -3.00
CA PRO A 278 4.63 17.08 -3.98
C PRO A 278 5.46 18.29 -3.52
N THR A 279 5.98 19.07 -4.48
CA THR A 279 6.81 20.23 -4.19
C THR A 279 6.47 21.32 -5.19
N SER A 280 6.16 22.54 -4.71
CA SER A 280 5.83 23.69 -5.55
C SER A 280 7.07 24.32 -6.16
N SER A 281 6.91 24.83 -7.39
CA SER A 281 7.87 25.67 -8.09
C SER A 281 7.21 26.97 -8.58
N GLU A 282 6.05 27.30 -8.05
CA GLU A 282 5.22 28.41 -8.51
C GLU A 282 5.83 29.77 -8.15
N GLY A 283 5.80 30.67 -9.12
CA GLY A 283 6.14 32.09 -8.88
C GLY A 283 5.09 32.76 -8.00
N GLY A 284 5.52 33.50 -6.97
CA GLY A 284 4.62 34.17 -6.02
C GLY A 284 4.19 33.31 -4.83
N ALA A 285 4.52 32.01 -4.80
CA ALA A 285 4.30 31.17 -3.62
C ALA A 285 5.21 31.59 -2.46
N ASN A 286 4.70 31.49 -1.22
CA ASN A 286 5.48 31.84 -0.03
C ASN A 286 6.37 30.65 0.40
N PRO A 287 7.70 30.78 0.44
CA PRO A 287 8.60 29.70 0.85
C PRO A 287 8.32 29.16 2.26
N GLU A 288 7.94 30.03 3.20
CA GLU A 288 7.67 29.63 4.58
C GLU A 288 6.37 28.81 4.69
N GLU A 289 5.33 29.20 3.96
CA GLU A 289 4.10 28.40 3.84
C GLU A 289 4.39 26.99 3.36
N TYR A 290 5.22 26.85 2.30
CA TYR A 290 5.56 25.52 1.78
C TYR A 290 6.52 24.75 2.68
N ARG A 291 7.41 25.42 3.44
CA ARG A 291 8.20 24.76 4.48
C ARG A 291 7.28 24.07 5.50
N VAL A 292 6.27 24.80 5.99
CA VAL A 292 5.29 24.29 6.94
C VAL A 292 4.47 23.15 6.34
N LYS A 293 3.93 23.32 5.13
CA LYS A 293 3.15 22.27 4.44
C LYS A 293 3.96 20.98 4.27
N TYR A 294 5.24 21.06 3.89
CA TYR A 294 6.06 19.87 3.72
C TYR A 294 6.44 19.20 5.04
N ALA A 295 6.64 19.96 6.10
CA ALA A 295 6.89 19.40 7.42
C ALA A 295 5.62 18.75 7.97
N ALA A 296 4.45 19.38 7.83
CA ALA A 296 3.14 18.80 8.20
C ALA A 296 2.86 17.50 7.42
N ASP A 297 3.10 17.45 6.11
CA ASP A 297 2.98 16.24 5.31
C ASP A 297 3.87 15.10 5.84
N ARG A 298 5.11 15.40 6.25
CA ARG A 298 6.03 14.40 6.84
C ARG A 298 5.51 13.87 8.18
N VAL A 299 4.98 14.75 9.04
CA VAL A 299 4.32 14.38 10.31
C VAL A 299 3.17 13.43 10.05
N ASN A 300 2.22 13.85 9.23
CA ASN A 300 0.99 13.10 8.95
C ASN A 300 1.32 11.75 8.29
N THR A 301 2.27 11.75 7.33
CA THR A 301 2.72 10.49 6.70
C THR A 301 3.39 9.56 7.71
N THR A 302 4.27 10.06 8.58
CA THR A 302 4.94 9.23 9.59
C THR A 302 3.93 8.62 10.54
N ALA A 303 2.98 9.43 11.02
CA ALA A 303 1.91 8.97 11.90
C ALA A 303 1.05 7.88 11.22
N THR A 304 0.63 8.10 9.99
CA THR A 304 -0.19 7.14 9.24
C THR A 304 0.57 5.86 8.92
N VAL A 305 1.85 5.96 8.48
CA VAL A 305 2.62 4.80 8.01
C VAL A 305 3.11 3.91 9.13
N TRP A 306 3.56 4.46 10.25
CA TRP A 306 4.15 3.67 11.33
C TRP A 306 3.27 3.57 12.57
N LEU A 307 2.49 4.61 12.87
CA LEU A 307 1.66 4.61 14.07
C LEU A 307 0.20 4.23 13.77
N GLY A 308 -0.24 4.31 12.50
CA GLY A 308 -1.64 4.06 12.13
C GLY A 308 -2.60 5.01 12.83
N VAL A 309 -2.24 6.30 12.90
CA VAL A 309 -3.07 7.33 13.56
C VAL A 309 -3.17 8.58 12.69
N THR A 310 -4.27 9.30 12.82
CA THR A 310 -4.56 10.54 12.11
C THR A 310 -4.17 11.73 12.99
N LEU A 311 -2.97 12.30 12.82
CA LEU A 311 -2.53 13.45 13.61
C LEU A 311 -2.96 14.82 13.04
N GLN A 312 -3.46 14.86 11.81
CA GLN A 312 -3.73 16.12 11.12
C GLN A 312 -4.69 17.07 11.87
N CYS A 313 -5.65 16.53 12.61
CA CYS A 313 -6.54 17.35 13.44
C CYS A 313 -5.77 18.18 14.47
N ALA A 314 -4.66 17.64 14.99
CA ALA A 314 -3.85 18.29 16.03
C ALA A 314 -2.96 19.43 15.48
N GLU A 315 -2.93 19.67 14.19
CA GLU A 315 -2.29 20.84 13.59
C GLU A 315 -2.92 22.17 14.05
N CYS A 316 -4.25 22.20 14.21
CA CYS A 316 -4.99 23.43 14.50
C CYS A 316 -5.49 23.55 15.96
N HIS A 317 -5.75 22.41 16.62
CA HIS A 317 -6.29 22.30 17.99
C HIS A 317 -5.97 20.91 18.54
N ASP A 318 -6.21 20.65 19.82
CA ASP A 318 -6.06 19.29 20.37
C ASP A 318 -6.91 18.30 19.60
N HIS A 319 -6.41 17.07 19.41
CA HIS A 319 -7.13 16.05 18.66
C HIS A 319 -8.51 15.78 19.28
N LYS A 320 -9.53 15.72 18.45
CA LYS A 320 -10.93 15.68 18.91
C LYS A 320 -11.30 14.38 19.63
N PHE A 321 -10.68 13.27 19.28
CA PHE A 321 -11.08 11.93 19.71
C PHE A 321 -9.98 11.17 20.47
N ASP A 322 -8.73 11.42 20.15
CA ASP A 322 -7.57 10.75 20.69
C ASP A 322 -6.71 11.68 21.56
N PRO A 323 -5.88 11.17 22.46
CA PRO A 323 -5.15 11.99 23.43
C PRO A 323 -3.91 12.67 22.84
N PHE A 324 -4.01 13.22 21.64
CA PHE A 324 -2.94 14.00 20.99
C PHE A 324 -3.22 15.50 21.13
N THR A 325 -2.31 16.21 21.76
CA THR A 325 -2.42 17.67 21.90
C THR A 325 -1.81 18.40 20.71
N GLN A 326 -2.23 19.62 20.44
CA GLN A 326 -1.60 20.50 19.45
C GLN A 326 -0.10 20.69 19.74
N ARG A 327 0.26 20.83 21.02
CA ARG A 327 1.66 20.96 21.44
C ARG A 327 2.48 19.73 21.04
N GLU A 328 1.98 18.53 21.26
CA GLU A 328 2.64 17.28 20.87
C GLU A 328 2.75 17.13 19.35
N TYR A 329 1.76 17.61 18.58
CA TYR A 329 1.85 17.69 17.13
C TYR A 329 3.06 18.52 16.69
N TYR A 330 3.25 19.73 17.27
CA TYR A 330 4.39 20.58 16.92
C TYR A 330 5.72 20.09 17.49
N GLN A 331 5.71 19.36 18.59
CA GLN A 331 6.89 18.63 19.05
C GLN A 331 7.29 17.53 18.04
N PHE A 332 6.31 16.82 17.46
CA PHE A 332 6.54 15.84 16.42
C PHE A 332 6.96 16.52 15.09
N PHE A 333 6.38 17.66 14.76
CA PHE A 333 6.73 18.49 13.62
C PHE A 333 8.19 18.94 13.67
N ALA A 334 8.72 19.23 14.84
CA ALA A 334 10.11 19.66 15.06
C ALA A 334 11.16 18.62 14.62
N PHE A 335 10.79 17.37 14.39
CA PHE A 335 11.69 16.39 13.77
C PHE A 335 11.91 16.63 12.26
N PHE A 336 11.01 17.34 11.59
CA PHE A 336 10.93 17.37 10.13
C PHE A 336 11.03 18.77 9.50
N ASP A 337 11.05 19.83 10.29
CA ASP A 337 11.04 21.21 9.81
C ASP A 337 12.43 21.81 9.52
N GLN A 338 13.50 21.03 9.75
CA GLN A 338 14.90 21.48 9.68
C GLN A 338 15.58 21.25 8.31
N VAL A 339 14.83 20.95 7.27
CA VAL A 339 15.40 20.75 5.93
C VAL A 339 15.82 22.08 5.33
N PRO A 340 17.09 22.28 4.95
CA PRO A 340 17.59 23.57 4.46
C PRO A 340 17.08 23.94 3.07
N GLY A 341 17.18 25.21 2.73
CA GLY A 341 17.00 25.76 1.38
C GLY A 341 15.69 26.50 1.16
N ASN A 342 15.54 27.08 -0.02
CA ASN A 342 14.29 27.65 -0.48
C ASN A 342 13.32 26.49 -0.84
N HIS A 343 12.17 26.43 -0.21
CA HIS A 343 11.19 25.35 -0.37
C HIS A 343 10.41 25.39 -1.68
N LEU A 344 10.69 26.36 -2.55
CA LEU A 344 10.16 26.49 -3.90
C LEU A 344 11.25 26.16 -4.92
N PHE A 345 11.08 25.11 -5.72
CA PHE A 345 12.18 24.59 -6.53
C PHE A 345 11.83 24.39 -8.00
N ARG A 346 12.75 24.80 -8.87
CA ARG A 346 12.77 24.47 -10.28
C ARG A 346 13.98 23.55 -10.58
N GLY A 347 13.81 22.53 -11.40
CA GLY A 347 14.87 21.65 -11.89
C GLY A 347 14.83 20.22 -11.37
N LEU A 348 15.67 19.35 -11.96
CA LEU A 348 15.63 17.89 -11.77
C LEU A 348 16.00 17.42 -10.36
N SER A 349 16.80 18.20 -9.62
CA SER A 349 17.33 17.80 -8.32
C SER A 349 17.52 18.99 -7.40
N ALA A 350 16.42 19.45 -6.76
CA ALA A 350 16.51 20.47 -5.73
C ALA A 350 17.27 19.97 -4.49
N PRO A 351 18.23 20.73 -3.95
CA PRO A 351 18.97 20.35 -2.75
C PRO A 351 18.07 20.26 -1.50
N PRO A 352 18.45 19.50 -0.47
CA PRO A 352 19.59 18.60 -0.46
C PRO A 352 19.39 17.38 -1.37
N SER A 353 20.44 17.05 -2.14
CA SER A 353 20.44 15.91 -3.08
C SER A 353 21.83 15.25 -3.14
N ILE A 354 21.86 13.99 -3.52
CA ILE A 354 23.08 13.19 -3.70
C ILE A 354 23.10 12.59 -5.11
N GLU A 355 24.32 12.33 -5.61
CA GLU A 355 24.53 11.54 -6.82
C GLU A 355 24.32 10.05 -6.49
N VAL A 356 23.60 9.34 -7.34
CA VAL A 356 23.31 7.90 -7.18
C VAL A 356 23.66 7.17 -8.48
N PRO A 357 24.98 7.00 -8.75
CA PRO A 357 25.43 6.28 -9.95
C PRO A 357 25.12 4.79 -9.85
N SER A 358 24.87 4.13 -11.00
CA SER A 358 24.89 2.67 -11.08
C SER A 358 26.32 2.13 -10.87
N PRO A 359 26.51 0.82 -10.61
CA PRO A 359 27.86 0.22 -10.56
C PRO A 359 28.69 0.51 -11.82
N GLU A 360 28.07 0.43 -13.00
CA GLU A 360 28.72 0.69 -14.30
C GLU A 360 29.09 2.18 -14.41
N GLN A 361 28.20 3.07 -14.00
CA GLN A 361 28.46 4.51 -13.98
C GLN A 361 29.57 4.87 -12.99
N THR A 362 29.61 4.18 -11.85
CA THR A 362 30.68 4.35 -10.86
C THR A 362 32.04 3.92 -11.44
N ALA A 363 32.08 2.76 -12.10
CA ALA A 363 33.30 2.25 -12.74
C ALA A 363 33.81 3.20 -13.83
N GLU A 364 32.94 3.72 -14.69
CA GLU A 364 33.34 4.68 -15.73
C GLU A 364 33.80 6.01 -15.13
N LEU A 365 33.14 6.51 -14.07
CA LEU A 365 33.57 7.72 -13.39
C LEU A 365 34.96 7.53 -12.76
N MET A 366 35.23 6.39 -12.09
CA MET A 366 36.52 6.07 -11.54
C MET A 366 37.60 6.02 -12.63
N LYS A 367 37.31 5.46 -13.79
CA LYS A 367 38.22 5.45 -14.94
C LYS A 367 38.57 6.88 -15.41
N LEU A 368 37.50 7.71 -15.57
CA LEU A 368 37.71 9.13 -15.97
C LEU A 368 38.51 9.91 -14.92
N ASP A 369 38.24 9.68 -13.62
CA ASP A 369 38.98 10.33 -12.55
C ASP A 369 40.45 9.88 -12.57
N ALA A 370 40.72 8.59 -12.80
CA ALA A 370 42.11 8.07 -12.94
C ALA A 370 42.84 8.67 -14.16
N GLU A 371 42.13 8.79 -15.31
CA GLU A 371 42.67 9.45 -16.52
C GLU A 371 43.06 10.92 -16.23
N VAL A 372 42.19 11.65 -15.50
CA VAL A 372 42.47 13.06 -15.11
C VAL A 372 43.65 13.13 -14.19
N VAL A 373 43.77 12.28 -13.16
CA VAL A 373 44.93 12.25 -12.23
C VAL A 373 46.22 11.95 -12.98
N ALA A 374 46.23 10.98 -13.88
CA ALA A 374 47.37 10.63 -14.70
C ALA A 374 47.86 11.82 -15.55
N LEU A 375 46.92 12.51 -16.23
CA LEU A 375 47.21 13.68 -17.04
C LEU A 375 47.64 14.90 -16.20
N GLU A 376 47.14 15.06 -14.98
CA GLU A 376 47.61 16.10 -14.03
C GLU A 376 49.04 15.87 -13.58
N VAL A 377 49.42 14.62 -13.36
CA VAL A 377 50.85 14.27 -13.06
C VAL A 377 51.71 14.53 -14.30
N GLN A 378 51.30 14.10 -15.47
CA GLN A 378 52.01 14.28 -16.73
C GLN A 378 52.18 15.77 -17.09
N SER A 379 51.13 16.60 -16.88
CA SER A 379 51.19 18.06 -17.15
C SER A 379 52.10 18.84 -16.23
N LYS A 380 52.45 18.29 -15.05
CA LYS A 380 53.47 18.87 -14.16
C LYS A 380 54.89 18.55 -14.62
N ILE A 381 55.09 17.45 -15.36
CA ILE A 381 56.36 17.00 -15.89
C ILE A 381 56.56 17.60 -17.29
N ASN A 382 55.55 17.55 -18.14
CA ASN A 382 55.52 18.07 -19.51
C ASN A 382 54.51 19.21 -19.60
N THR A 383 55.04 20.43 -19.83
CA THR A 383 54.19 21.66 -19.96
C THR A 383 53.79 21.94 -21.43
N ASP A 384 53.82 20.92 -22.31
CA ASP A 384 53.43 21.10 -23.71
C ASP A 384 51.91 21.36 -23.88
N GLU A 385 51.57 22.11 -24.93
CA GLU A 385 50.20 22.51 -25.21
C GLU A 385 49.28 21.32 -25.48
N ALA A 386 49.77 20.23 -26.04
CA ALA A 386 49.01 19.04 -26.33
C ALA A 386 48.54 18.35 -25.05
N THR A 387 49.43 18.17 -24.05
CA THR A 387 49.08 17.60 -22.74
C THR A 387 48.09 18.48 -21.97
N GLN A 388 48.25 19.80 -22.02
CA GLN A 388 47.32 20.74 -21.38
C GLN A 388 45.92 20.68 -22.04
N LYS A 389 45.86 20.61 -23.35
CA LYS A 389 44.60 20.46 -24.10
C LYS A 389 43.90 19.13 -23.75
N GLN A 390 44.64 18.02 -23.74
CA GLN A 390 44.09 16.71 -23.39
C GLN A 390 43.55 16.67 -21.96
N LEU A 391 44.26 17.25 -21.00
CA LEU A 391 43.79 17.39 -19.61
C LEU A 391 42.49 18.15 -19.53
N THR A 392 42.40 19.28 -20.25
CA THR A 392 41.21 20.13 -20.28
C THR A 392 40.01 19.38 -20.89
N GLU A 393 40.22 18.67 -22.00
CA GLU A 393 39.15 17.89 -22.65
C GLU A 393 38.69 16.71 -21.78
N THR A 394 39.63 16.00 -21.11
CA THR A 394 39.30 14.88 -20.22
C THR A 394 38.55 15.36 -18.99
N LYS A 395 38.96 16.50 -18.38
CA LYS A 395 38.21 17.15 -17.29
C LYS A 395 36.81 17.48 -17.73
N LYS A 396 36.65 18.12 -18.91
CA LYS A 396 35.34 18.46 -19.47
C LYS A 396 34.46 17.22 -19.69
N ARG A 397 35.04 16.12 -20.21
CA ARG A 397 34.33 14.84 -20.41
C ARG A 397 33.89 14.24 -19.07
N ARG A 398 34.79 14.19 -18.06
CA ARG A 398 34.47 13.72 -16.71
C ARG A 398 33.37 14.56 -16.07
N ASP A 399 33.45 15.88 -16.12
CA ASP A 399 32.46 16.79 -15.50
C ASP A 399 31.11 16.70 -16.19
N ALA A 400 31.09 16.55 -17.52
CA ALA A 400 29.87 16.30 -18.29
C ALA A 400 29.24 14.96 -17.90
N TYR A 401 30.06 13.89 -17.78
CA TYR A 401 29.62 12.58 -17.34
C TYR A 401 29.02 12.63 -15.93
N ARG A 402 29.75 13.25 -14.97
CA ARG A 402 29.27 13.44 -13.59
C ARG A 402 27.99 14.26 -13.55
N GLY A 403 27.89 15.32 -14.36
CA GLY A 403 26.67 16.15 -14.47
C GLY A 403 25.44 15.41 -14.96
N ALA A 404 25.64 14.32 -15.74
CA ALA A 404 24.56 13.45 -16.24
C ALA A 404 24.16 12.32 -15.28
N LEU A 405 24.91 12.11 -14.16
CA LEU A 405 24.56 11.10 -13.17
C LEU A 405 23.19 11.36 -12.54
N PRO A 406 22.44 10.32 -12.19
CA PRO A 406 21.19 10.46 -11.47
C PRO A 406 21.41 11.18 -10.13
N LYS A 407 20.60 12.21 -9.86
CA LYS A 407 20.60 12.94 -8.59
C LYS A 407 19.29 12.70 -7.88
N LEU A 408 19.39 12.29 -6.61
CA LEU A 408 18.22 11.99 -5.77
C LEU A 408 18.13 13.00 -4.64
N ARG A 409 16.93 13.53 -4.42
CA ARG A 409 16.61 14.35 -3.25
C ARG A 409 16.54 13.48 -2.01
N ILE A 410 17.26 13.89 -0.95
CA ILE A 410 17.27 13.20 0.34
C ILE A 410 16.87 14.13 1.47
N MET A 411 16.57 13.59 2.63
CA MET A 411 16.56 14.38 3.87
C MET A 411 17.98 14.79 4.24
N GLN A 412 18.09 15.99 4.79
CA GLN A 412 19.30 16.51 5.42
C GLN A 412 18.86 17.68 6.29
N ASP A 413 19.24 17.66 7.55
CA ASP A 413 18.90 18.74 8.47
C ASP A 413 19.95 19.84 8.44
N THR A 414 19.54 21.07 8.80
CA THR A 414 20.46 22.17 9.02
C THR A 414 21.41 21.88 10.17
N VAL A 415 22.67 22.33 10.05
CA VAL A 415 23.68 22.15 11.12
C VAL A 415 23.24 22.89 12.40
N LYS A 416 22.76 24.11 12.25
CA LYS A 416 22.20 24.90 13.36
C LYS A 416 20.68 24.87 13.24
N ARG A 417 20.02 24.22 14.21
CA ARG A 417 18.54 24.17 14.24
C ARG A 417 17.94 25.54 14.45
N THR A 418 16.86 25.81 13.75
CA THR A 418 15.99 26.97 14.00
C THR A 418 14.92 26.59 15.03
N PRO A 419 14.48 27.51 15.89
CA PRO A 419 13.36 27.23 16.81
C PRO A 419 12.10 26.81 16.05
N THR A 420 11.43 25.79 16.53
CA THR A 420 10.10 25.37 16.06
C THR A 420 9.06 25.94 17.01
N ASN A 421 8.01 26.55 16.45
CA ASN A 421 6.92 27.11 17.24
C ASN A 421 5.60 26.40 16.97
N ILE A 422 4.71 26.42 17.93
CA ILE A 422 3.29 26.09 17.71
C ILE A 422 2.74 27.13 16.74
N LEU A 423 2.03 26.69 15.70
CA LEU A 423 1.34 27.59 14.78
C LEU A 423 -0.12 27.73 15.24
N ILE A 424 -0.52 28.94 15.60
CA ILE A 424 -1.85 29.20 16.11
C ILE A 424 -2.89 28.88 15.02
N ARG A 425 -3.70 27.85 15.23
CA ARG A 425 -4.66 27.28 14.27
C ARG A 425 -4.02 26.83 12.94
N GLY A 426 -2.77 26.36 12.98
CA GLY A 426 -2.05 25.92 11.80
C GLY A 426 -1.56 27.03 10.88
N ASP A 427 -1.72 28.29 11.24
CA ASP A 427 -1.36 29.44 10.43
C ASP A 427 0.15 29.73 10.54
N PHE A 428 0.89 29.54 9.43
CA PHE A 428 2.34 29.70 9.37
C PHE A 428 2.82 31.12 9.73
N SER A 429 1.96 32.14 9.63
CA SER A 429 2.25 33.52 9.99
C SER A 429 2.05 33.85 11.46
N ARG A 430 1.42 32.95 12.24
CA ARG A 430 1.02 33.19 13.62
C ARG A 430 1.73 32.25 14.59
N LEU A 431 2.92 32.67 15.01
CA LEU A 431 3.78 31.89 15.91
C LEU A 431 3.28 31.97 17.36
N GLY A 432 3.13 30.81 17.99
CA GLY A 432 2.90 30.62 19.42
C GLY A 432 4.18 30.24 20.15
N ASP A 433 4.03 29.48 21.24
CA ASP A 433 5.15 29.03 22.07
C ASP A 433 6.16 28.18 21.32
N PRO A 434 7.46 28.29 21.62
CA PRO A 434 8.48 27.40 21.08
C PRO A 434 8.32 25.98 21.66
N VAL A 435 8.70 25.01 20.83
CA VAL A 435 8.71 23.58 21.20
C VAL A 435 10.00 22.90 20.78
N GLU A 436 10.41 21.90 21.57
CA GLU A 436 11.50 21.00 21.21
C GLU A 436 10.95 19.71 20.62
N PRO A 437 11.75 18.95 19.83
CA PRO A 437 11.35 17.65 19.33
C PRO A 437 10.87 16.71 20.43
N GLY A 438 9.68 16.14 20.27
CA GLY A 438 9.06 15.28 21.27
C GLY A 438 7.98 14.39 20.66
N ILE A 439 7.48 13.49 21.47
CA ILE A 439 6.46 12.50 21.14
C ILE A 439 5.28 12.59 22.11
N PRO A 440 4.11 12.02 21.80
CA PRO A 440 2.98 11.98 22.74
C PRO A 440 3.35 11.35 24.07
N VAL A 441 3.02 12.03 25.18
CA VAL A 441 3.44 11.65 26.53
C VAL A 441 2.89 10.31 27.03
N PHE A 442 1.78 9.84 26.44
CA PHE A 442 1.18 8.55 26.80
C PHE A 442 1.85 7.35 26.11
N LEU A 443 2.78 7.60 25.17
CA LEU A 443 3.59 6.59 24.48
C LEU A 443 4.97 6.47 25.16
N PRO A 444 5.71 5.37 24.94
CA PRO A 444 7.04 5.19 25.52
C PRO A 444 8.00 6.33 25.18
N PRO A 445 8.93 6.70 26.07
CA PRO A 445 9.82 7.84 25.87
C PRO A 445 10.80 7.61 24.71
N LEU A 446 11.28 8.70 24.11
CA LEU A 446 12.33 8.65 23.08
C LEU A 446 13.63 8.04 23.63
N PRO A 447 14.26 7.11 22.90
CA PRO A 447 15.59 6.64 23.25
C PRO A 447 16.64 7.73 22.97
N ALA A 448 17.76 7.66 23.67
CA ALA A 448 18.90 8.54 23.41
C ALA A 448 19.48 8.30 22.01
N ALA A 449 19.79 9.37 21.30
CA ALA A 449 20.47 9.33 20.01
C ALA A 449 21.23 10.64 19.76
N GLU A 450 22.12 10.62 18.74
CA GLU A 450 22.98 11.76 18.40
C GLU A 450 22.17 12.94 17.82
N THR A 451 21.04 12.63 17.20
CA THR A 451 20.15 13.62 16.59
C THR A 451 18.70 13.30 16.89
N PRO A 452 17.81 14.32 16.93
CA PRO A 452 16.38 14.10 17.22
C PRO A 452 15.72 13.16 16.21
N ARG A 453 15.98 13.30 14.91
CA ARG A 453 15.35 12.46 13.88
C ARG A 453 15.85 11.01 13.94
N LEU A 454 17.09 10.78 14.34
CA LEU A 454 17.60 9.43 14.61
C LEU A 454 16.97 8.82 15.87
N ALA A 455 16.69 9.65 16.91
CA ALA A 455 15.93 9.21 18.09
C ALA A 455 14.51 8.77 17.69
N LEU A 456 13.82 9.56 16.88
CA LEU A 456 12.51 9.18 16.33
C LEU A 456 12.57 7.87 15.54
N ALA A 457 13.56 7.70 14.67
CA ALA A 457 13.75 6.49 13.88
C ALA A 457 13.93 5.23 14.75
N LYS A 458 14.71 5.34 15.83
CA LYS A 458 14.88 4.26 16.81
C LYS A 458 13.57 4.00 17.58
N TRP A 459 12.88 5.05 17.99
CA TRP A 459 11.61 4.95 18.72
C TRP A 459 10.49 4.27 17.95
N LEU A 460 10.39 4.51 16.64
CA LEU A 460 9.39 3.87 15.78
C LEU A 460 9.53 2.35 15.71
N VAL A 461 10.71 1.82 15.96
CA VAL A 461 10.99 0.37 15.93
C VAL A 461 11.41 -0.18 17.30
N ASP A 462 11.20 0.61 18.35
CA ASP A 462 11.42 0.15 19.73
C ASP A 462 10.36 -0.91 20.07
N PRO A 463 10.77 -2.10 20.57
CA PRO A 463 9.82 -3.12 21.01
C PRO A 463 8.81 -2.65 22.08
N ALA A 464 9.13 -1.59 22.82
CA ALA A 464 8.22 -0.97 23.77
C ALA A 464 7.13 -0.12 23.09
N ASN A 465 7.27 0.25 21.81
CA ASN A 465 6.25 1.00 21.08
C ASN A 465 5.13 0.06 20.63
N PRO A 466 3.87 0.26 21.12
CA PRO A 466 2.80 -0.71 20.87
C PRO A 466 2.25 -0.72 19.45
N LEU A 467 2.55 0.30 18.64
CA LEU A 467 1.86 0.56 17.38
C LEU A 467 2.55 -0.03 16.13
N PRO A 468 3.84 0.25 15.85
CA PRO A 468 4.41 0.02 14.53
C PRO A 468 4.34 -1.44 14.07
N ALA A 469 4.63 -2.40 14.94
CA ALA A 469 4.55 -3.81 14.58
C ALA A 469 3.13 -4.23 14.19
N ARG A 470 2.10 -3.80 14.95
CA ARG A 470 0.69 -4.06 14.61
C ARG A 470 0.29 -3.44 13.28
N VAL A 471 0.70 -2.20 13.03
CA VAL A 471 0.36 -1.47 11.79
C VAL A 471 0.97 -2.14 10.58
N VAL A 472 2.24 -2.53 10.66
CA VAL A 472 2.95 -3.21 9.57
C VAL A 472 2.36 -4.60 9.29
N VAL A 473 2.14 -5.39 10.34
CA VAL A 473 1.50 -6.71 10.23
C VAL A 473 0.11 -6.60 9.62
N ASN A 474 -0.71 -5.66 10.07
CA ASN A 474 -2.04 -5.41 9.53
C ASN A 474 -2.01 -5.07 8.03
N ARG A 475 -1.00 -4.34 7.59
CA ARG A 475 -0.80 -3.98 6.17
C ARG A 475 -0.44 -5.20 5.33
N PHE A 476 0.53 -6.03 5.76
CA PHE A 476 0.87 -7.26 5.06
C PHE A 476 -0.30 -8.26 5.05
N TRP A 477 -1.04 -8.32 6.16
CA TRP A 477 -2.28 -9.09 6.21
C TRP A 477 -3.30 -8.62 5.16
N ALA A 478 -3.54 -7.31 5.06
CA ALA A 478 -4.46 -6.73 4.07
C ALA A 478 -4.03 -7.01 2.62
N MET A 479 -2.72 -7.12 2.34
CA MET A 479 -2.23 -7.52 1.02
C MET A 479 -2.63 -8.96 0.68
N MET A 480 -2.62 -9.86 1.66
CA MET A 480 -2.93 -11.29 1.46
C MET A 480 -4.44 -11.57 1.51
N PHE A 481 -5.19 -10.91 2.41
CA PHE A 481 -6.61 -11.18 2.63
C PHE A 481 -7.56 -10.10 2.10
N GLY A 482 -7.03 -9.05 1.51
CA GLY A 482 -7.82 -7.95 0.93
C GLY A 482 -8.25 -6.89 1.93
N THR A 483 -8.48 -7.25 3.18
CA THR A 483 -8.82 -6.33 4.28
C THR A 483 -7.95 -6.66 5.49
N GLY A 484 -7.49 -5.63 6.21
CA GLY A 484 -6.71 -5.81 7.43
C GLY A 484 -7.52 -6.42 8.57
N ILE A 485 -6.85 -6.98 9.56
CA ILE A 485 -7.47 -7.36 10.85
C ILE A 485 -8.14 -6.13 11.46
N VAL A 486 -7.49 -4.97 11.39
CA VAL A 486 -8.09 -3.64 11.55
C VAL A 486 -8.43 -3.12 10.17
N LYS A 487 -9.73 -2.91 9.89
CA LYS A 487 -10.20 -2.48 8.55
C LYS A 487 -9.79 -1.05 8.22
N THR A 488 -9.79 -0.18 9.22
CA THR A 488 -9.30 1.22 9.13
C THR A 488 -7.77 1.24 9.28
N ALA A 489 -7.06 0.78 8.25
CA ALA A 489 -5.61 0.60 8.31
C ALA A 489 -4.82 1.92 8.51
N GLU A 490 -5.46 3.06 8.24
CA GLU A 490 -4.97 4.41 8.47
C GLU A 490 -5.24 4.93 9.88
N ASP A 491 -6.16 4.30 10.63
CA ASP A 491 -6.59 4.76 11.95
C ASP A 491 -6.85 3.59 12.90
N PHE A 492 -5.95 3.42 13.87
CA PHE A 492 -6.05 2.52 15.01
C PHE A 492 -6.56 3.23 16.28
N GLY A 493 -6.86 4.52 16.17
CA GLY A 493 -7.36 5.33 17.26
C GLY A 493 -8.85 5.11 17.57
N SER A 494 -9.43 6.05 18.30
CA SER A 494 -10.81 5.97 18.79
C SER A 494 -11.88 6.02 17.70
N GLN A 495 -11.55 6.48 16.49
CA GLN A 495 -12.42 6.47 15.32
C GLN A 495 -12.19 5.22 14.44
N GLY A 496 -11.15 4.46 14.73
CA GLY A 496 -10.82 3.21 14.03
C GLY A 496 -11.75 2.06 14.39
N GLU A 497 -11.83 1.08 13.50
CA GLU A 497 -12.60 -0.15 13.73
C GLU A 497 -11.87 -1.09 14.69
N TRP A 498 -12.63 -1.72 15.58
CA TRP A 498 -12.10 -2.77 16.46
C TRP A 498 -11.52 -3.94 15.62
N PRO A 499 -10.35 -4.49 15.99
CA PRO A 499 -9.77 -5.62 15.25
C PRO A 499 -10.71 -6.83 15.21
N SER A 500 -10.90 -7.44 14.04
CA SER A 500 -11.70 -8.67 13.91
C SER A 500 -11.15 -9.82 14.77
N HIS A 501 -9.82 -9.90 14.89
CA HIS A 501 -9.07 -10.90 15.64
C HIS A 501 -7.97 -10.25 16.48
N PRO A 502 -8.30 -9.56 17.60
CA PRO A 502 -7.32 -8.75 18.35
C PRO A 502 -6.14 -9.57 18.88
N LYS A 503 -6.39 -10.78 19.40
CA LYS A 503 -5.33 -11.67 19.92
C LYS A 503 -4.39 -12.16 18.79
N LEU A 504 -4.92 -12.38 17.59
CA LEU A 504 -4.11 -12.74 16.41
C LEU A 504 -3.23 -11.57 15.98
N LEU A 505 -3.77 -10.34 15.96
CA LEU A 505 -2.99 -9.15 15.63
C LEU A 505 -1.80 -8.98 16.58
N ASP A 506 -2.03 -9.14 17.87
CA ASP A 506 -0.98 -9.07 18.89
C ASP A 506 0.05 -10.22 18.74
N TRP A 507 -0.43 -11.44 18.51
CA TRP A 507 0.43 -12.60 18.28
C TRP A 507 1.35 -12.39 17.07
N LEU A 508 0.80 -11.93 15.95
CA LEU A 508 1.57 -11.63 14.74
C LEU A 508 2.55 -10.47 14.93
N ALA A 509 2.15 -9.43 15.67
CA ALA A 509 3.03 -8.29 15.97
C ALA A 509 4.25 -8.73 16.81
N VAL A 510 4.03 -9.57 17.82
CA VAL A 510 5.12 -10.15 18.63
C VAL A 510 6.00 -11.08 17.79
N GLU A 511 5.38 -11.97 16.99
CA GLU A 511 6.11 -12.87 16.07
C GLU A 511 7.01 -12.09 15.12
N PHE A 512 6.51 -10.99 14.55
CA PHE A 512 7.27 -10.15 13.63
C PHE A 512 8.47 -9.47 14.29
N VAL A 513 8.33 -8.99 15.53
CA VAL A 513 9.44 -8.39 16.29
C VAL A 513 10.46 -9.46 16.68
N GLU A 514 10.01 -10.59 17.23
CA GLU A 514 10.89 -11.67 17.72
C GLU A 514 11.62 -12.41 16.59
N SER A 515 11.05 -12.46 15.37
CA SER A 515 11.76 -12.95 14.18
C SER A 515 12.84 -12.00 13.65
N GLY A 516 13.08 -10.86 14.31
CA GLY A 516 14.03 -9.83 13.86
C GLY A 516 13.46 -8.92 12.77
N TRP A 517 12.16 -8.66 12.80
CA TRP A 517 11.46 -7.83 11.81
C TRP A 517 11.53 -8.39 10.39
N ASP A 518 11.52 -9.72 10.27
CA ASP A 518 11.65 -10.46 9.02
C ASP A 518 10.35 -10.50 8.23
N VAL A 519 10.30 -9.74 7.11
CA VAL A 519 9.09 -9.64 6.25
C VAL A 519 8.80 -10.95 5.53
N LYS A 520 9.83 -11.66 5.04
CA LYS A 520 9.63 -12.93 4.33
C LYS A 520 9.14 -14.01 5.28
N HIS A 521 9.65 -14.06 6.50
CA HIS A 521 9.15 -14.95 7.56
C HIS A 521 7.66 -14.68 7.88
N LEU A 522 7.30 -13.41 8.10
CA LEU A 522 5.91 -13.03 8.36
C LEU A 522 4.98 -13.46 7.22
N LEU A 523 5.36 -13.17 5.98
CA LEU A 523 4.55 -13.56 4.80
C LEU A 523 4.48 -15.08 4.66
N LYS A 524 5.57 -15.81 4.88
CA LYS A 524 5.58 -17.27 4.88
C LYS A 524 4.61 -17.81 5.93
N CYS A 525 4.63 -17.31 7.17
CA CYS A 525 3.66 -17.69 8.20
C CYS A 525 2.21 -17.48 7.74
N ILE A 526 1.92 -16.34 7.10
CA ILE A 526 0.57 -16.00 6.64
C ILE A 526 0.13 -16.93 5.51
N VAL A 527 0.93 -17.09 4.45
CA VAL A 527 0.53 -17.84 3.25
C VAL A 527 0.56 -19.36 3.45
N SER A 528 1.32 -19.87 4.45
CA SER A 528 1.33 -21.29 4.80
C SER A 528 0.17 -21.69 5.72
N SER A 529 -0.65 -20.73 6.23
CA SER A 529 -1.79 -21.04 7.08
C SER A 529 -2.92 -21.78 6.33
N ALA A 530 -3.68 -22.61 7.04
CA ALA A 530 -4.89 -23.22 6.51
C ALA A 530 -5.90 -22.16 6.07
N ALA A 531 -5.98 -21.05 6.81
CA ALA A 531 -6.84 -19.91 6.49
C ALA A 531 -6.55 -19.29 5.11
N TYR A 532 -5.28 -19.14 4.74
CA TYR A 532 -4.90 -18.64 3.41
C TYR A 532 -5.19 -19.67 2.30
N ARG A 533 -5.03 -20.96 2.61
CA ARG A 533 -5.18 -22.05 1.63
C ARG A 533 -6.63 -22.39 1.32
N GLN A 534 -7.61 -21.82 2.03
CA GLN A 534 -9.04 -22.07 1.79
C GLN A 534 -9.47 -21.71 0.35
N SER A 535 -10.48 -22.44 -0.14
CA SER A 535 -11.24 -22.05 -1.32
C SER A 535 -11.97 -20.74 -1.10
N SER A 536 -12.04 -19.90 -2.14
CA SER A 536 -12.81 -18.64 -2.15
C SER A 536 -14.29 -18.84 -2.45
N ALA A 537 -14.72 -20.06 -2.77
CA ALA A 537 -16.12 -20.39 -3.00
C ALA A 537 -16.99 -20.03 -1.79
N VAL A 538 -18.14 -19.42 -2.05
CA VAL A 538 -19.05 -18.95 -1.00
C VAL A 538 -20.46 -19.47 -1.21
N GLY A 539 -20.99 -20.15 -0.18
CA GLY A 539 -22.41 -20.49 -0.13
C GLY A 539 -23.26 -19.30 0.32
N GLU A 540 -24.55 -19.33 0.01
CA GLU A 540 -25.49 -18.23 0.27
C GLU A 540 -25.53 -17.84 1.77
N SER A 541 -25.60 -18.81 2.66
CA SER A 541 -25.62 -18.58 4.11
C SER A 541 -24.38 -17.81 4.59
N LEU A 542 -23.19 -18.17 4.12
CA LEU A 542 -21.94 -17.50 4.50
C LEU A 542 -21.84 -16.09 3.89
N ARG A 543 -22.40 -15.92 2.68
CA ARG A 543 -22.46 -14.59 2.04
C ARG A 543 -23.33 -13.61 2.84
N GLN A 544 -24.44 -14.09 3.39
CA GLN A 544 -25.33 -13.27 4.22
C GLN A 544 -24.75 -12.99 5.60
N HIS A 545 -24.08 -13.97 6.21
CA HIS A 545 -23.53 -13.85 7.56
C HIS A 545 -22.25 -13.01 7.63
N ASP A 546 -21.32 -13.23 6.70
CA ASP A 546 -20.02 -12.53 6.62
C ASP A 546 -19.71 -12.12 5.16
N PRO A 547 -20.43 -11.11 4.63
CA PRO A 547 -20.28 -10.68 3.23
C PRO A 547 -18.85 -10.21 2.92
N GLU A 548 -18.20 -9.53 3.85
CA GLU A 548 -16.83 -8.99 3.69
C GLU A 548 -15.72 -9.98 4.04
N ASN A 549 -16.06 -11.22 4.41
CA ASN A 549 -15.10 -12.24 4.86
C ASN A 549 -14.20 -11.77 6.02
N ARG A 550 -14.79 -11.06 6.99
CA ARG A 550 -14.09 -10.58 8.18
C ARG A 550 -13.72 -11.68 9.15
N LEU A 551 -14.49 -12.78 9.13
CA LEU A 551 -14.27 -13.95 9.98
C LEU A 551 -13.33 -14.98 9.33
N LEU A 552 -12.99 -14.80 8.04
CA LEU A 552 -12.05 -15.65 7.30
C LEU A 552 -12.51 -17.11 7.16
N ALA A 553 -13.82 -17.33 7.01
CA ALA A 553 -14.40 -18.65 6.78
C ALA A 553 -14.14 -19.18 5.35
N ARG A 554 -13.58 -18.36 4.47
CA ARG A 554 -13.21 -18.71 3.08
C ARG A 554 -11.95 -18.02 2.65
N GLY A 555 -11.34 -18.45 1.54
CA GLY A 555 -10.24 -17.77 0.86
C GLY A 555 -10.65 -16.37 0.39
N ALA A 556 -9.72 -15.45 0.38
CA ALA A 556 -9.95 -14.09 -0.07
C ALA A 556 -10.08 -14.02 -1.60
N ARG A 557 -11.07 -13.24 -2.08
CA ARG A 557 -11.26 -12.92 -3.50
C ARG A 557 -11.42 -11.41 -3.67
N PHE A 558 -10.58 -10.82 -4.49
CA PHE A 558 -10.60 -9.38 -4.77
C PHE A 558 -9.85 -9.04 -6.05
N ARG A 559 -10.16 -7.87 -6.64
CA ARG A 559 -9.55 -7.37 -7.86
C ARG A 559 -8.07 -7.01 -7.66
N PHE A 560 -7.24 -7.34 -8.65
CA PHE A 560 -5.84 -6.96 -8.69
C PHE A 560 -5.65 -5.43 -8.82
N PRO A 561 -4.52 -4.88 -8.33
CA PRO A 561 -4.11 -3.51 -8.61
C PRO A 561 -3.85 -3.29 -10.11
N ALA A 562 -4.00 -2.05 -10.55
CA ALA A 562 -3.84 -1.63 -11.95
C ALA A 562 -2.55 -2.13 -12.62
N GLU A 563 -1.42 -2.01 -11.93
CA GLU A 563 -0.12 -2.47 -12.42
C GLU A 563 -0.11 -3.98 -12.65
N THR A 564 -0.73 -4.76 -11.74
CA THR A 564 -0.81 -6.22 -11.86
C THR A 564 -1.71 -6.65 -13.01
N VAL A 565 -2.83 -5.95 -13.27
CA VAL A 565 -3.71 -6.23 -14.42
C VAL A 565 -2.94 -6.05 -15.72
N ARG A 566 -2.19 -4.96 -15.86
CA ARG A 566 -1.34 -4.70 -17.03
C ARG A 566 -0.22 -5.73 -17.15
N ASP A 567 0.49 -6.01 -16.07
CA ASP A 567 1.61 -6.95 -16.06
C ASP A 567 1.16 -8.37 -16.43
N ASN A 568 -0.05 -8.77 -15.99
CA ASN A 568 -0.64 -10.06 -16.34
C ASN A 568 -0.87 -10.19 -17.86
N ALA A 569 -1.46 -9.17 -18.51
CA ALA A 569 -1.66 -9.17 -19.95
C ALA A 569 -0.33 -9.24 -20.73
N LEU A 570 0.68 -8.46 -20.32
CA LEU A 570 2.02 -8.49 -20.92
C LEU A 570 2.74 -9.83 -20.69
N PHE A 571 2.55 -10.45 -19.51
CA PHE A 571 3.17 -11.75 -19.22
C PHE A 571 2.55 -12.86 -20.06
N VAL A 572 1.23 -12.94 -20.13
CA VAL A 572 0.47 -13.96 -20.87
C VAL A 572 0.79 -13.88 -22.36
N SER A 573 0.87 -12.67 -22.91
CA SER A 573 1.27 -12.46 -24.31
C SER A 573 2.75 -12.78 -24.59
N GLY A 574 3.61 -12.77 -23.58
CA GLY A 574 5.06 -12.92 -23.74
C GLY A 574 5.80 -11.61 -24.01
N LEU A 575 5.11 -10.47 -23.97
CA LEU A 575 5.68 -9.14 -24.18
C LEU A 575 6.45 -8.61 -22.96
N LEU A 576 6.18 -9.12 -21.76
CA LEU A 576 6.71 -8.56 -20.54
C LEU A 576 8.24 -8.51 -20.54
N ALA A 577 8.80 -7.30 -20.47
CA ALA A 577 10.23 -7.07 -20.35
C ALA A 577 10.77 -7.53 -18.99
N LYS A 578 11.88 -8.26 -18.99
CA LYS A 578 12.50 -8.86 -17.78
C LYS A 578 13.42 -7.90 -17.01
N ARG A 579 13.63 -6.70 -17.50
CA ARG A 579 14.55 -5.73 -16.89
C ARG A 579 14.03 -5.22 -15.55
N LEU A 580 14.84 -5.33 -14.50
CA LEU A 580 14.58 -4.79 -13.17
C LEU A 580 15.22 -3.40 -13.00
N GLY A 581 14.58 -2.52 -12.22
CA GLY A 581 15.13 -1.22 -11.85
C GLY A 581 15.31 -0.25 -13.00
N GLY A 582 15.99 0.87 -12.73
CA GLY A 582 16.30 1.91 -13.70
C GLY A 582 15.18 2.93 -13.91
N PRO A 583 15.36 3.91 -14.81
CA PRO A 583 14.42 5.00 -15.03
C PRO A 583 13.00 4.57 -15.36
N SER A 584 12.02 5.40 -15.01
CA SER A 584 10.61 5.21 -15.37
C SER A 584 10.39 5.36 -16.86
N VAL A 585 9.41 4.62 -17.40
CA VAL A 585 9.07 4.54 -18.83
C VAL A 585 7.72 5.17 -19.14
N LYS A 586 7.52 5.53 -20.41
CA LYS A 586 6.32 6.18 -20.94
C LYS A 586 5.66 5.29 -21.99
N PRO A 587 4.77 4.36 -21.59
CA PRO A 587 4.06 3.49 -22.52
C PRO A 587 3.02 4.25 -23.36
N TYR A 588 2.21 3.51 -24.16
CA TYR A 588 1.12 4.11 -24.94
C TYR A 588 0.16 4.91 -24.07
N GLN A 589 -0.25 6.08 -24.56
CA GLN A 589 -1.40 6.83 -24.00
C GLN A 589 -2.00 7.72 -25.10
N PRO A 590 -3.26 8.18 -24.93
CA PRO A 590 -3.88 9.09 -25.88
C PRO A 590 -3.06 10.35 -26.09
N ALA A 591 -2.91 10.75 -27.37
CA ALA A 591 -2.18 11.94 -27.74
C ALA A 591 -2.84 13.21 -27.14
N GLY A 592 -2.03 14.18 -26.74
CA GLY A 592 -2.54 15.48 -26.24
C GLY A 592 -2.96 15.46 -24.75
N LEU A 593 -3.14 14.31 -24.11
CA LEU A 593 -3.67 14.22 -22.74
C LEU A 593 -2.89 15.09 -21.74
N TRP A 594 -1.57 15.03 -21.74
CA TRP A 594 -0.76 15.86 -20.83
C TRP A 594 -0.85 17.35 -21.16
N MET A 595 -1.02 17.68 -22.44
CA MET A 595 -1.13 19.06 -22.90
C MET A 595 -2.46 19.68 -22.43
N GLU A 596 -3.56 18.96 -22.52
CA GLU A 596 -4.89 19.41 -22.11
C GLU A 596 -4.97 19.63 -20.59
N MET A 597 -4.30 18.79 -19.82
CA MET A 597 -4.32 18.82 -18.34
C MET A 597 -3.23 19.73 -17.74
N SER A 598 -2.34 20.30 -18.54
CA SER A 598 -1.24 21.15 -18.06
C SER A 598 -1.53 22.61 -18.33
N TYR A 599 -1.24 23.48 -17.35
CA TYR A 599 -1.52 24.91 -17.43
C TYR A 599 -0.39 25.69 -18.12
N GLY A 600 -0.73 26.74 -18.86
CA GLY A 600 0.22 27.71 -19.41
C GLY A 600 1.33 27.12 -20.28
N ASN A 601 2.58 27.60 -20.10
CA ASN A 601 3.79 27.11 -20.78
C ASN A 601 4.60 26.11 -19.96
N SER A 602 3.96 25.33 -19.08
CA SER A 602 4.63 24.37 -18.21
C SER A 602 5.41 23.30 -19.00
N GLN A 603 6.61 22.97 -18.53
CA GLN A 603 7.41 21.85 -19.06
C GLN A 603 6.71 20.49 -18.87
N GLY A 604 5.65 20.46 -18.06
CA GLY A 604 4.81 19.30 -17.78
C GLY A 604 3.92 18.83 -18.95
N LYS A 605 3.78 19.63 -20.03
CA LYS A 605 2.89 19.38 -21.17
C LYS A 605 3.32 18.22 -22.09
N SER A 606 4.62 18.00 -22.20
CA SER A 606 5.16 17.09 -23.21
C SER A 606 5.15 15.64 -22.71
N TYR A 607 4.43 14.81 -23.42
CA TYR A 607 4.56 13.34 -23.33
C TYR A 607 5.22 12.84 -24.61
N LYS A 608 6.43 12.33 -24.48
CA LYS A 608 7.09 11.62 -25.58
C LYS A 608 7.07 10.16 -25.21
N GLN A 609 6.31 9.36 -25.95
CA GLN A 609 6.24 7.92 -25.79
C GLN A 609 7.63 7.30 -25.97
N ASP A 610 7.94 6.31 -25.14
CA ASP A 610 9.11 5.45 -25.34
C ASP A 610 8.81 4.36 -26.37
N HIS A 611 9.85 3.69 -26.87
CA HIS A 611 9.77 2.68 -27.93
C HIS A 611 10.46 1.38 -27.51
N GLY A 612 10.17 0.30 -28.25
CA GLY A 612 10.79 -1.01 -28.05
C GLY A 612 10.50 -1.61 -26.66
N GLU A 613 11.51 -2.23 -26.03
CA GLU A 613 11.37 -2.92 -24.72
C GLU A 613 10.76 -2.03 -23.64
N SER A 614 10.98 -0.71 -23.68
CA SER A 614 10.45 0.23 -22.70
C SER A 614 8.93 0.27 -22.62
N LEU A 615 8.22 -0.05 -23.71
CA LEU A 615 6.76 -0.14 -23.77
C LEU A 615 6.21 -1.29 -22.92
N TYR A 616 6.99 -2.33 -22.73
CA TYR A 616 6.56 -3.61 -22.15
C TYR A 616 7.12 -3.87 -20.76
N ARG A 617 7.74 -2.86 -20.13
CA ARG A 617 8.19 -2.96 -18.74
C ARG A 617 7.01 -3.07 -17.78
N ARG A 618 7.24 -3.67 -16.59
CA ARG A 618 6.21 -3.78 -15.55
C ARG A 618 5.59 -2.42 -15.22
N GLY A 619 4.31 -2.43 -14.89
CA GLY A 619 3.52 -1.25 -14.52
C GLY A 619 4.16 -0.41 -13.41
N LEU A 620 4.88 -1.04 -12.49
CA LEU A 620 5.67 -0.38 -11.44
C LEU A 620 6.66 0.67 -11.98
N TYR A 621 7.15 0.50 -13.20
CA TYR A 621 8.11 1.39 -13.87
C TYR A 621 7.44 2.44 -14.76
N THR A 622 6.13 2.41 -14.93
CA THR A 622 5.40 3.45 -15.66
C THR A 622 5.56 4.80 -14.96
N VAL A 623 5.83 5.85 -15.73
CA VAL A 623 5.98 7.20 -15.21
C VAL A 623 4.76 7.61 -14.39
N TRP A 624 4.99 8.10 -13.18
CA TRP A 624 3.93 8.55 -12.28
C TRP A 624 3.84 10.07 -12.28
N LYS A 625 2.79 10.60 -12.91
CA LYS A 625 2.44 12.02 -12.94
C LYS A 625 1.17 12.23 -12.13
N ARG A 626 1.23 13.02 -11.04
CA ARG A 626 0.12 13.18 -10.09
C ARG A 626 -1.10 13.83 -10.71
N SER A 627 -0.88 14.90 -11.47
CA SER A 627 -1.94 15.68 -12.13
C SER A 627 -2.66 14.90 -13.23
N VAL A 628 -2.00 13.91 -13.84
CA VAL A 628 -2.54 13.08 -14.93
C VAL A 628 -1.97 11.68 -14.82
N LEU A 629 -2.69 10.79 -14.17
CA LEU A 629 -2.30 9.39 -14.12
C LEU A 629 -2.37 8.73 -15.49
N PHE A 630 -1.59 7.67 -15.67
CA PHE A 630 -1.72 6.80 -16.82
C PHE A 630 -3.18 6.29 -16.90
N PRO A 631 -3.90 6.47 -18.03
CA PRO A 631 -5.35 6.28 -18.09
C PRO A 631 -5.83 4.90 -17.63
N ALA A 632 -5.14 3.85 -18.04
CA ALA A 632 -5.48 2.49 -17.59
C ALA A 632 -5.32 2.32 -16.07
N PHE A 633 -4.33 3.00 -15.46
CA PHE A 633 -4.15 2.95 -14.00
C PHE A 633 -5.24 3.70 -13.27
N ALA A 634 -5.64 4.86 -13.76
CA ALA A 634 -6.74 5.63 -13.20
C ALA A 634 -8.06 4.84 -13.25
N ALA A 635 -8.34 4.15 -14.36
CA ALA A 635 -9.52 3.30 -14.50
C ALA A 635 -9.55 2.12 -13.51
N PHE A 636 -8.39 1.63 -13.08
CA PHE A 636 -8.23 0.55 -12.12
C PHE A 636 -7.82 1.03 -10.72
N ASP A 637 -8.26 2.22 -10.32
CA ASP A 637 -8.16 2.80 -8.97
C ASP A 637 -6.73 3.00 -8.45
N ALA A 638 -5.75 3.23 -9.30
CA ALA A 638 -4.43 3.64 -8.82
C ALA A 638 -4.50 5.05 -8.20
N PRO A 639 -3.83 5.31 -7.05
CA PRO A 639 -3.85 6.63 -6.41
C PRO A 639 -3.00 7.63 -7.18
N ASN A 640 -3.33 8.92 -7.08
CA ASN A 640 -2.49 9.98 -7.63
C ASN A 640 -1.17 10.19 -6.85
N ARG A 641 -1.07 9.67 -5.61
CA ARG A 641 0.08 9.81 -4.72
C ARG A 641 0.41 11.28 -4.34
N GLU A 642 -0.59 12.13 -4.32
CA GLU A 642 -0.46 13.46 -3.70
C GLU A 642 -0.34 13.33 -2.19
N GLU A 643 -1.12 12.41 -1.61
CA GLU A 643 -1.10 12.09 -0.20
C GLU A 643 -0.70 10.64 0.04
N CYS A 644 -0.36 10.33 1.29
CA CYS A 644 -0.07 8.96 1.74
C CYS A 644 -1.31 8.08 1.56
N THR A 645 -1.22 7.04 0.73
CA THR A 645 -2.34 6.13 0.46
C THR A 645 -2.07 4.78 1.10
N VAL A 646 -2.77 4.47 2.18
CA VAL A 646 -2.65 3.21 2.93
C VAL A 646 -3.38 2.07 2.25
N ARG A 647 -4.53 2.35 1.66
CA ARG A 647 -5.35 1.38 0.92
C ARG A 647 -5.93 2.03 -0.33
N ARG A 648 -5.98 1.26 -1.41
CA ARG A 648 -6.63 1.67 -2.65
C ARG A 648 -8.10 1.28 -2.62
N PRO A 649 -9.01 2.08 -3.17
CA PRO A 649 -10.37 1.62 -3.47
C PRO A 649 -10.32 0.44 -4.46
N ARG A 650 -11.41 -0.31 -4.53
CA ARG A 650 -11.60 -1.40 -5.49
C ARG A 650 -12.98 -1.29 -6.07
N THR A 651 -13.10 -0.48 -7.11
CA THR A 651 -14.36 -0.32 -7.84
C THR A 651 -14.53 -1.41 -8.90
N ASN A 652 -15.75 -1.61 -9.36
CA ASN A 652 -16.05 -2.42 -10.53
C ASN A 652 -16.92 -1.58 -11.45
N THR A 653 -16.34 -1.09 -12.56
CA THR A 653 -16.97 -0.16 -13.47
C THR A 653 -16.90 -0.67 -14.91
N PRO A 654 -17.89 -0.36 -15.78
CA PRO A 654 -17.83 -0.69 -17.21
C PRO A 654 -16.58 -0.12 -17.89
N LEU A 655 -16.03 1.02 -17.42
CA LEU A 655 -14.85 1.63 -17.97
C LEU A 655 -13.63 0.71 -17.92
N GLN A 656 -13.52 -0.14 -16.90
CA GLN A 656 -12.43 -1.12 -16.79
C GLN A 656 -12.47 -2.13 -17.94
N ALA A 657 -13.65 -2.67 -18.27
CA ALA A 657 -13.80 -3.56 -19.42
C ALA A 657 -13.51 -2.83 -20.75
N PHE A 658 -13.93 -1.57 -20.89
CA PHE A 658 -13.59 -0.77 -22.08
C PHE A 658 -12.09 -0.54 -22.23
N VAL A 659 -11.36 -0.30 -21.14
CA VAL A 659 -9.90 -0.17 -21.16
C VAL A 659 -9.26 -1.46 -21.64
N LEU A 660 -9.65 -2.62 -21.14
CA LEU A 660 -9.11 -3.91 -21.56
C LEU A 660 -9.39 -4.25 -23.02
N LEU A 661 -10.47 -3.72 -23.59
CA LEU A 661 -10.85 -3.97 -24.98
C LEU A 661 -10.26 -2.94 -25.98
N ASN A 662 -9.87 -1.74 -25.52
CA ASN A 662 -9.55 -0.64 -26.44
C ASN A 662 -8.19 0.03 -26.21
N ASP A 663 -7.58 -0.08 -25.02
CA ASP A 663 -6.25 0.49 -24.80
C ASP A 663 -5.19 -0.27 -25.61
N ALA A 664 -4.32 0.47 -26.28
CA ALA A 664 -3.33 -0.09 -27.21
C ALA A 664 -2.47 -1.20 -26.58
N THR A 665 -2.10 -1.08 -25.30
CA THR A 665 -1.33 -2.10 -24.57
C THR A 665 -2.08 -3.43 -24.51
N PHE A 666 -3.38 -3.41 -24.21
CA PHE A 666 -4.19 -4.63 -24.06
C PHE A 666 -4.57 -5.23 -25.41
N VAL A 667 -4.86 -4.40 -26.43
CA VAL A 667 -5.13 -4.88 -27.79
C VAL A 667 -3.89 -5.54 -28.39
N GLU A 668 -2.72 -4.91 -28.26
CA GLU A 668 -1.45 -5.48 -28.69
C GLU A 668 -1.11 -6.78 -27.93
N SER A 669 -1.32 -6.79 -26.60
CA SER A 669 -1.14 -8.00 -25.80
C SER A 669 -2.05 -9.13 -26.27
N ALA A 670 -3.32 -8.85 -26.61
CA ALA A 670 -4.25 -9.84 -27.14
C ALA A 670 -3.78 -10.38 -28.48
N ARG A 671 -3.30 -9.52 -29.40
CA ARG A 671 -2.74 -9.94 -30.68
C ARG A 671 -1.52 -10.86 -30.52
N VAL A 672 -0.55 -10.46 -29.71
CA VAL A 672 0.67 -11.25 -29.51
C VAL A 672 0.35 -12.55 -28.76
N PHE A 673 -0.63 -12.54 -27.85
CA PHE A 673 -1.14 -13.76 -27.23
C PHE A 673 -1.79 -14.69 -28.27
N ALA A 674 -2.59 -14.16 -29.19
CA ALA A 674 -3.16 -14.91 -30.30
C ALA A 674 -2.08 -15.55 -31.20
N GLU A 675 -0.99 -14.81 -31.50
CA GLU A 675 0.16 -15.37 -32.24
C GLU A 675 0.79 -16.56 -31.51
N ARG A 676 0.95 -16.46 -30.18
CA ARG A 676 1.44 -17.57 -29.34
C ARG A 676 0.50 -18.76 -29.39
N VAL A 677 -0.80 -18.55 -29.26
CA VAL A 677 -1.81 -19.62 -29.32
C VAL A 677 -1.74 -20.35 -30.65
N LEU A 678 -1.64 -19.63 -31.78
CA LEU A 678 -1.55 -20.22 -33.11
C LEU A 678 -0.26 -21.00 -33.33
N ARG A 679 0.86 -20.60 -32.70
CA ARG A 679 2.18 -21.25 -32.88
C ARG A 679 2.45 -22.36 -31.88
N GLU A 680 2.07 -22.16 -30.61
CA GLU A 680 2.42 -23.03 -29.49
C GLU A 680 1.28 -23.96 -29.07
N GLY A 681 0.02 -23.60 -29.40
CA GLY A 681 -1.20 -24.28 -28.94
C GLY A 681 -1.61 -25.52 -29.72
N GLY A 682 -0.82 -25.93 -30.73
CA GLY A 682 -1.15 -27.07 -31.63
C GLY A 682 -1.99 -26.67 -32.83
N ASN A 683 -2.56 -27.68 -33.54
CA ASN A 683 -3.12 -27.49 -34.89
C ASN A 683 -4.67 -27.49 -34.95
N ASN A 684 -5.34 -27.54 -33.79
CA ASN A 684 -6.81 -27.55 -33.74
C ASN A 684 -7.33 -26.67 -32.59
N PHE A 685 -8.58 -26.27 -32.70
CA PHE A 685 -9.22 -25.39 -31.71
C PHE A 685 -9.12 -25.92 -30.27
N GLU A 686 -9.34 -27.21 -30.06
CA GLU A 686 -9.34 -27.79 -28.70
C GLU A 686 -7.99 -27.67 -28.03
N SER A 687 -6.90 -27.96 -28.74
CA SER A 687 -5.53 -27.82 -28.22
C SER A 687 -5.15 -26.35 -28.01
N GLN A 688 -5.52 -25.47 -28.96
CA GLN A 688 -5.24 -24.03 -28.91
C GLN A 688 -5.95 -23.35 -27.76
N ILE A 689 -7.25 -23.63 -27.54
CA ILE A 689 -7.99 -23.03 -26.43
C ILE A 689 -7.53 -23.59 -25.07
N GLY A 690 -7.18 -24.89 -25.02
CA GLY A 690 -6.58 -25.51 -23.84
C GLY A 690 -5.29 -24.80 -23.44
N PHE A 691 -4.39 -24.58 -24.40
CA PHE A 691 -3.15 -23.83 -24.20
C PHE A 691 -3.41 -22.38 -23.76
N ALA A 692 -4.35 -21.68 -24.41
CA ALA A 692 -4.70 -20.31 -24.06
C ALA A 692 -5.15 -20.19 -22.60
N MET A 693 -6.07 -21.06 -22.17
CA MET A 693 -6.61 -21.02 -20.81
C MET A 693 -5.59 -21.47 -19.77
N GLU A 694 -4.71 -22.41 -20.10
CA GLU A 694 -3.62 -22.85 -19.21
C GLU A 694 -2.64 -21.70 -18.94
N ILE A 695 -2.24 -20.95 -19.95
CA ILE A 695 -1.33 -19.80 -19.79
C ILE A 695 -2.01 -18.65 -19.05
N ALA A 696 -3.26 -18.33 -19.40
CA ALA A 696 -3.97 -17.19 -18.84
C ALA A 696 -4.44 -17.45 -17.39
N LEU A 697 -4.96 -18.65 -17.11
CA LEU A 697 -5.68 -18.97 -15.88
C LEU A 697 -5.10 -20.14 -15.09
N ALA A 698 -4.06 -20.80 -15.59
CA ALA A 698 -3.47 -22.02 -15.02
C ALA A 698 -4.48 -23.17 -14.87
N ARG A 699 -5.53 -23.22 -15.68
CA ARG A 699 -6.56 -24.27 -15.68
C ARG A 699 -7.07 -24.57 -17.09
N PRO A 700 -7.60 -25.77 -17.34
CA PRO A 700 -8.29 -26.06 -18.59
C PRO A 700 -9.61 -25.28 -18.69
N PRO A 701 -10.12 -25.07 -19.93
CA PRO A 701 -11.46 -24.51 -20.14
C PRO A 701 -12.56 -25.49 -19.73
N SER A 702 -13.66 -24.98 -19.23
CA SER A 702 -14.90 -25.73 -19.07
C SER A 702 -15.57 -26.01 -20.43
N SER A 703 -16.53 -26.93 -20.48
CA SER A 703 -17.28 -27.22 -21.72
C SER A 703 -18.09 -26.01 -22.22
N SER A 704 -18.65 -25.23 -21.31
CA SER A 704 -19.38 -23.99 -21.65
C SER A 704 -18.44 -22.90 -22.21
N GLU A 705 -17.27 -22.70 -21.61
CA GLU A 705 -16.27 -21.75 -22.09
C GLU A 705 -15.79 -22.12 -23.50
N ARG A 706 -15.51 -23.42 -23.74
CA ARG A 706 -15.14 -23.91 -25.08
C ARG A 706 -16.20 -23.57 -26.12
N SER A 707 -17.45 -23.88 -25.85
CA SER A 707 -18.56 -23.62 -26.79
C SER A 707 -18.69 -22.13 -27.10
N VAL A 708 -18.64 -21.27 -26.09
CA VAL A 708 -18.75 -19.81 -26.27
C VAL A 708 -17.55 -19.26 -27.08
N LEU A 709 -16.32 -19.67 -26.74
CA LEU A 709 -15.12 -19.19 -27.41
C LEU A 709 -15.00 -19.73 -28.84
N GLN A 710 -15.52 -20.95 -29.11
CA GLN A 710 -15.59 -21.48 -30.48
C GLN A 710 -16.58 -20.71 -31.35
N SER A 711 -17.76 -20.38 -30.81
CA SER A 711 -18.74 -19.54 -31.51
C SER A 711 -18.13 -18.17 -31.82
N LEU A 712 -17.50 -17.54 -30.82
CA LEU A 712 -16.84 -16.23 -30.98
C LEU A 712 -15.77 -16.30 -32.09
N LEU A 713 -14.90 -17.32 -32.07
CA LEU A 713 -13.89 -17.49 -33.09
C LEU A 713 -14.49 -17.60 -34.51
N THR A 714 -15.56 -18.41 -34.65
CA THR A 714 -16.26 -18.59 -35.93
C THR A 714 -16.88 -17.30 -36.41
N ASP A 715 -17.58 -16.57 -35.55
CA ASP A 715 -18.24 -15.31 -35.90
C ASP A 715 -17.22 -14.24 -36.29
N MET A 716 -16.11 -14.11 -35.54
CA MET A 716 -15.06 -13.15 -35.82
C MET A 716 -14.30 -13.52 -37.13
N PHE A 717 -14.05 -14.82 -37.36
CA PHE A 717 -13.44 -15.26 -38.62
C PHE A 717 -14.32 -14.88 -39.83
N MET A 718 -15.64 -15.11 -39.74
CA MET A 718 -16.56 -14.74 -40.82
C MET A 718 -16.69 -13.22 -40.97
N HIS A 719 -16.64 -12.47 -39.87
CA HIS A 719 -16.63 -11.01 -39.88
C HIS A 719 -15.39 -10.46 -40.63
N TYR A 720 -14.19 -10.86 -40.19
CA TYR A 720 -12.95 -10.35 -40.76
C TYR A 720 -12.68 -10.85 -42.18
N ARG A 721 -13.22 -12.01 -42.54
CA ARG A 721 -13.21 -12.47 -43.92
C ARG A 721 -14.02 -11.57 -44.85
N ARG A 722 -15.11 -10.99 -44.35
CA ARG A 722 -15.93 -10.02 -45.10
C ARG A 722 -15.34 -8.61 -45.08
N LYS A 723 -14.54 -8.29 -44.06
CA LYS A 723 -13.96 -6.97 -43.81
C LYS A 723 -12.44 -7.08 -43.54
N PRO A 724 -11.64 -7.42 -44.55
CA PRO A 724 -10.18 -7.64 -44.37
C PRO A 724 -9.45 -6.39 -43.83
N GLU A 725 -9.92 -5.20 -44.15
CA GLU A 725 -9.37 -3.94 -43.65
C GLU A 725 -9.51 -3.80 -42.12
N GLU A 726 -10.63 -4.22 -41.53
CA GLU A 726 -10.81 -4.23 -40.09
C GLU A 726 -9.87 -5.26 -39.44
N ALA A 727 -9.61 -6.41 -40.08
CA ALA A 727 -8.60 -7.36 -39.63
C ALA A 727 -7.20 -6.73 -39.63
N GLN A 728 -6.82 -6.03 -40.69
CA GLN A 728 -5.53 -5.33 -40.74
C GLN A 728 -5.40 -4.26 -39.63
N ASN A 729 -6.47 -3.49 -39.39
CA ASN A 729 -6.48 -2.44 -38.40
C ASN A 729 -6.25 -2.98 -36.97
N ILE A 730 -6.95 -4.05 -36.55
CA ILE A 730 -6.79 -4.62 -35.22
C ILE A 730 -5.40 -5.22 -35.01
N ILE A 731 -4.86 -5.95 -35.98
CA ILE A 731 -3.51 -6.57 -35.89
C ILE A 731 -2.38 -5.55 -36.01
N ALA A 732 -2.64 -4.35 -36.55
CA ALA A 732 -1.65 -3.28 -36.68
C ALA A 732 -1.49 -2.47 -35.37
N THR A 733 -2.29 -2.73 -34.34
CA THR A 733 -2.20 -2.00 -33.08
C THR A 733 -0.90 -2.34 -32.35
N GLY A 734 -0.18 -1.30 -31.90
CA GLY A 734 1.07 -1.40 -31.15
C GLY A 734 2.32 -1.41 -32.01
N GLU A 735 3.49 -1.56 -31.37
CA GLU A 735 4.81 -1.52 -32.05
C GLU A 735 5.47 -2.90 -32.21
N TRP A 736 4.95 -3.94 -31.53
CA TRP A 736 5.50 -5.28 -31.68
C TRP A 736 5.31 -5.78 -33.10
N PRO A 737 6.33 -6.33 -33.74
CA PRO A 737 6.25 -6.76 -35.16
C PRO A 737 5.10 -7.75 -35.40
N ILE A 738 4.34 -7.53 -36.45
CA ILE A 738 3.26 -8.43 -36.86
C ILE A 738 3.88 -9.67 -37.54
N SER A 739 3.39 -10.84 -37.19
CA SER A 739 3.78 -12.12 -37.82
C SER A 739 3.40 -12.17 -39.28
N LYS A 740 4.38 -12.30 -40.15
CA LYS A 740 4.19 -12.37 -41.61
C LYS A 740 3.75 -13.75 -42.14
N ASP A 741 3.94 -14.78 -41.33
CA ASP A 741 3.66 -16.19 -41.62
C ASP A 741 2.23 -16.62 -41.22
N LEU A 742 1.48 -15.75 -40.55
CA LEU A 742 0.09 -16.00 -40.14
C LEU A 742 -0.89 -15.29 -41.07
N ASP A 743 -1.98 -15.98 -41.42
CA ASP A 743 -3.08 -15.35 -42.14
C ASP A 743 -3.71 -14.23 -41.32
N PRO A 744 -3.79 -12.98 -41.86
CA PRO A 744 -4.29 -11.83 -41.10
C PRO A 744 -5.74 -11.98 -40.59
N VAL A 745 -6.62 -12.66 -41.34
CA VAL A 745 -8.00 -12.89 -40.93
C VAL A 745 -8.07 -13.85 -39.76
N THR A 746 -7.31 -14.92 -39.79
CA THR A 746 -7.19 -15.90 -38.71
C THR A 746 -6.59 -15.26 -37.46
N LEU A 747 -5.52 -14.48 -37.61
CA LEU A 747 -4.89 -13.77 -36.49
C LEU A 747 -5.85 -12.77 -35.87
N ALA A 748 -6.58 -11.98 -36.64
CA ALA A 748 -7.57 -11.02 -36.11
C ALA A 748 -8.71 -11.72 -35.36
N ALA A 749 -9.19 -12.85 -35.88
CA ALA A 749 -10.24 -13.64 -35.19
C ALA A 749 -9.75 -14.19 -33.85
N TRP A 750 -8.55 -14.74 -33.80
CA TRP A 750 -7.93 -15.18 -32.56
C TRP A 750 -7.57 -14.02 -31.62
N THR A 751 -7.25 -12.83 -32.14
CA THR A 751 -7.06 -11.62 -31.32
C THR A 751 -8.33 -11.28 -30.57
N SER A 752 -9.51 -11.38 -31.22
CA SER A 752 -10.81 -11.15 -30.54
C SER A 752 -11.09 -12.19 -29.44
N VAL A 753 -10.73 -13.47 -29.69
CA VAL A 753 -10.82 -14.52 -28.65
C VAL A 753 -9.86 -14.23 -27.49
N ALA A 754 -8.63 -13.82 -27.80
CA ALA A 754 -7.65 -13.44 -26.78
C ALA A 754 -8.12 -12.23 -25.94
N GLN A 755 -8.73 -11.21 -26.57
CA GLN A 755 -9.35 -10.09 -25.85
C GLN A 755 -10.44 -10.56 -24.89
N ALA A 756 -11.30 -11.49 -25.32
CA ALA A 756 -12.32 -12.06 -24.46
C ALA A 756 -11.71 -12.79 -23.24
N ILE A 757 -10.66 -13.59 -23.46
CA ILE A 757 -9.94 -14.28 -22.37
C ILE A 757 -9.29 -13.28 -21.42
N LEU A 758 -8.57 -12.26 -21.92
CA LEU A 758 -7.93 -11.24 -21.09
C LEU A 758 -8.94 -10.38 -20.32
N ASN A 759 -10.20 -10.34 -20.75
CA ASN A 759 -11.29 -9.60 -20.07
C ASN A 759 -12.10 -10.48 -19.10
N LEU A 760 -11.78 -11.77 -18.94
CA LEU A 760 -12.41 -12.62 -17.93
C LEU A 760 -12.13 -12.06 -16.52
N ASP A 761 -13.12 -12.22 -15.63
CA ASP A 761 -12.99 -11.80 -14.23
C ASP A 761 -11.77 -12.42 -13.54
N GLU A 762 -11.48 -13.69 -13.79
CA GLU A 762 -10.31 -14.41 -13.27
C GLU A 762 -8.95 -13.79 -13.71
N MET A 763 -8.91 -13.11 -14.86
CA MET A 763 -7.70 -12.38 -15.28
C MET A 763 -7.44 -11.12 -14.46
N GLN A 764 -8.47 -10.59 -13.81
CA GLN A 764 -8.47 -9.34 -13.06
C GLN A 764 -8.56 -9.55 -11.56
N THR A 765 -8.89 -10.77 -11.09
CA THR A 765 -9.12 -11.07 -9.68
C THR A 765 -8.21 -12.17 -9.16
N LYS A 766 -7.94 -12.06 -7.87
CA LYS A 766 -7.39 -13.15 -7.05
C LYS A 766 -8.52 -14.08 -6.65
N GLU A 767 -8.30 -15.38 -6.69
CA GLU A 767 -9.19 -16.41 -6.17
C GLU A 767 -8.60 -17.15 -5.00
#